data_273489aed3f1db2627076b0a184abefc
#
_entry.id   273489aed3f1db2627076b0a184abefc
#
_cell.length_a   1.000
_cell.length_b   1.000
_cell.length_c   1.000
_cell.angle_alpha   90.00
_cell.angle_beta   90.00
_cell.angle_gamma   90.00
#
_symmetry.space_group_name_H-M   'P 1'
#
loop_
_entity.id
_entity.type
_entity.pdbx_description
1 polymer ?
#
loop_
_entity_poly.entity_id
_entity_poly.type
_entity_poly.pdbx_seq_one_letter_code
_entity_poly.pdbx_strand_id
1 'polypeptide(L)'
;MKALSADSFLARSLAGLTVAVCRHPRWFFWPQAVLFMVCVVYALPRPYGHLDFDMNRDNLVGPDQRYHQNYLRLQKEFTQQDDVVVVVESDNIEKNRQFVERIAAKMQMETNLFRDVFYQQSLVMMGSKALLYASETNLVEMKTMLRAAQPFVRQFTQTTNLVSFFEQINTAFRTAPREANADTKSLIQALPALTRIVTQAIDSLQRPGTPPSPNVIALFDTSGSGVLSNYITFANGRIFLVTTHAPNAETNGPTVDQQHQRGRQTQDEVNGYVIDRLRQLVKQTQAEVPGLNVGITGMPVLDYDELAQSQKDITLASVVSLVLCALIFIYGYNEIGRPVKATICLVVGLAYTLAFTTLTVGHLNILTITFVPMLIGLAIDFGVHLITRYEEELRHGKTEAAALTKAMVFTGQGIFTGALTTAGAFLAMTLTHFKGIQEMGIICGGGLLICFIPMMTLLPVMLLRGRQNVIDHRATEDDTRARIENIWLQRPLLVMGITAGLCLAAFWESRKVHFDYNLIKMQSPSLPSVVFEHKLLDSADKSLLYGAVMVDSLTNAVELREKIKQLPVVADVDPPFYGDFLMDQSKKLELVGQIKQEIASFQFNPADLRPVDIYELSRTLYGLYGYLGNALEEVGNSDPDLTGQLVSLRQAIENLRKVMLQGDAPMVAEHADKLAQFQQALFADLHDTFQLLQHQDDSTPLQVEDLPPALHDRFVGVTGKFLLQIYPNTDVWQRDNQEKFVTALRTVDGNVTGTPVQLYEYETLLKDSYVNAAWYSLAAIALMVLFHFRSLGAVILSLLPVVIGTLWLAGLMGWFSIPINLANIMTLPLVIGIGVTNGIHILNRFAEERTPGILSRSTGKAVLVSGLTAIAGFGSLILAKHRGIYSLGCLMATGIATCMIAGLTFLPALLNLLGRWRPLIKQPSADNSPSTLGQEEPR
;
A
#
# COMPACT_ATOMS: atom_id res chain seq x y z
N MET A 1 7.19 48.83 13.85
CA MET A 1 6.13 47.86 14.16
C MET A 1 5.17 48.52 15.12
N LYS A 2 3.90 48.63 14.76
CA LYS A 2 2.86 49.00 15.73
C LYS A 2 2.23 47.68 16.15
N ALA A 3 2.24 47.38 17.47
CA ALA A 3 1.40 46.31 18.00
C ALA A 3 -0.07 46.63 17.65
N LEU A 4 -0.90 45.62 17.46
CA LEU A 4 -2.33 45.79 17.33
C LEU A 4 -2.81 46.56 18.57
N SER A 5 -3.47 47.73 18.37
CA SER A 5 -3.90 48.53 19.47
C SER A 5 -4.95 47.80 20.33
N ALA A 6 -4.97 48.05 21.65
CA ALA A 6 -6.03 47.55 22.53
C ALA A 6 -7.43 47.94 22.06
N ASP A 7 -7.54 48.94 21.18
CA ASP A 7 -8.80 49.41 20.57
C ASP A 7 -9.13 48.73 19.23
N SER A 8 -8.37 47.72 18.80
CA SER A 8 -8.69 47.02 17.56
C SER A 8 -10.05 46.31 17.66
N PHE A 9 -10.72 46.14 16.50
CA PHE A 9 -11.99 45.39 16.46
C PHE A 9 -11.87 44.02 17.12
N LEU A 10 -10.77 43.29 16.85
CA LEU A 10 -10.51 41.97 17.41
C LEU A 10 -10.33 42.06 18.95
N ALA A 11 -9.60 43.05 19.47
CA ALA A 11 -9.41 43.24 20.89
C ALA A 11 -10.75 43.50 21.62
N ARG A 12 -11.60 44.35 21.03
CA ARG A 12 -12.94 44.63 21.58
C ARG A 12 -13.84 43.41 21.55
N SER A 13 -13.79 42.61 20.46
CA SER A 13 -14.55 41.35 20.35
C SER A 13 -14.12 40.34 21.40
N LEU A 14 -12.79 40.14 21.59
CA LEU A 14 -12.23 39.24 22.61
C LEU A 14 -12.54 39.72 24.04
N ALA A 15 -12.49 41.02 24.29
CA ALA A 15 -12.90 41.59 25.58
C ALA A 15 -14.39 41.33 25.84
N GLY A 16 -15.26 41.59 24.83
CA GLY A 16 -16.70 41.32 24.93
C GLY A 16 -16.97 39.82 25.17
N LEU A 17 -16.29 38.93 24.47
CA LEU A 17 -16.37 37.47 24.69
C LEU A 17 -16.00 37.09 26.12
N THR A 18 -14.91 37.68 26.65
CA THR A 18 -14.48 37.40 28.02
C THR A 18 -15.52 37.83 29.04
N VAL A 19 -16.10 39.00 28.86
CA VAL A 19 -17.18 39.52 29.73
C VAL A 19 -18.39 38.58 29.68
N ALA A 20 -18.79 38.13 28.48
CA ALA A 20 -19.90 37.21 28.31
C ALA A 20 -19.62 35.83 28.98
N VAL A 21 -18.40 35.28 28.84
CA VAL A 21 -17.97 34.03 29.48
C VAL A 21 -17.99 34.18 31.02
N CYS A 22 -17.48 35.26 31.56
CA CYS A 22 -17.49 35.53 32.99
C CYS A 22 -18.90 35.68 33.56
N ARG A 23 -19.80 36.36 32.78
CA ARG A 23 -21.18 36.62 33.23
C ARG A 23 -22.10 35.38 33.11
N HIS A 24 -21.89 34.55 32.06
CA HIS A 24 -22.80 33.46 31.75
C HIS A 24 -22.04 32.12 31.50
N PRO A 25 -21.22 31.59 32.42
CA PRO A 25 -20.34 30.43 32.17
C PRO A 25 -21.11 29.16 31.79
N ARG A 26 -22.36 28.98 32.33
CA ARG A 26 -23.19 27.83 32.00
C ARG A 26 -23.62 27.78 30.55
N TRP A 27 -23.83 28.94 29.89
CA TRP A 27 -24.23 29.07 28.49
C TRP A 27 -23.10 28.68 27.53
N PHE A 28 -21.86 28.75 27.97
CA PHE A 28 -20.69 28.31 27.19
C PHE A 28 -20.29 26.84 27.46
N PHE A 29 -20.64 26.30 28.62
CA PHE A 29 -20.29 24.93 28.99
C PHE A 29 -21.27 23.89 28.44
N TRP A 30 -22.57 24.00 28.77
CA TRP A 30 -23.55 22.96 28.45
C TRP A 30 -23.79 22.77 26.94
N PRO A 31 -23.94 23.82 26.13
CA PRO A 31 -24.09 23.61 24.69
C PRO A 31 -22.88 22.92 24.04
N GLN A 32 -21.67 23.22 24.51
CA GLN A 32 -20.47 22.55 24.01
C GLN A 32 -20.38 21.09 24.45
N ALA A 33 -20.82 20.76 25.66
CA ALA A 33 -20.87 19.37 26.12
C ALA A 33 -21.89 18.54 25.31
N VAL A 34 -23.09 19.11 25.01
CA VAL A 34 -24.07 18.47 24.12
C VAL A 34 -23.54 18.32 22.72
N LEU A 35 -22.96 19.40 22.15
CA LEU A 35 -22.40 19.38 20.81
C LEU A 35 -21.26 18.37 20.69
N PHE A 36 -20.41 18.24 21.72
CA PHE A 36 -19.37 17.23 21.77
C PHE A 36 -19.94 15.82 21.62
N MET A 37 -20.98 15.47 22.41
CA MET A 37 -21.62 14.15 22.33
C MET A 37 -22.22 13.90 20.93
N VAL A 38 -22.88 14.89 20.35
CA VAL A 38 -23.45 14.79 19.00
C VAL A 38 -22.34 14.58 17.96
N CYS A 39 -21.26 15.35 18.03
CA CYS A 39 -20.15 15.23 17.11
C CYS A 39 -19.45 13.87 17.21
N VAL A 40 -19.25 13.35 18.43
CA VAL A 40 -18.66 12.02 18.62
C VAL A 40 -19.54 10.94 17.97
N VAL A 41 -20.83 10.94 18.24
CA VAL A 41 -21.76 9.96 17.66
C VAL A 41 -21.82 10.07 16.14
N TYR A 42 -21.88 11.29 15.60
CA TYR A 42 -21.95 11.55 14.17
C TYR A 42 -20.69 11.11 13.42
N ALA A 43 -19.52 11.29 14.02
CA ALA A 43 -18.23 10.96 13.43
C ALA A 43 -17.77 9.52 13.68
N LEU A 44 -18.59 8.65 14.28
CA LEU A 44 -18.26 7.23 14.37
C LEU A 44 -18.15 6.63 12.95
N PRO A 45 -17.28 5.62 12.76
CA PRO A 45 -17.24 4.85 11.52
C PRO A 45 -18.59 4.14 11.25
N ARG A 46 -18.90 3.88 9.98
CA ARG A 46 -20.04 3.04 9.62
C ARG A 46 -19.89 1.65 10.24
N PRO A 47 -20.95 0.96 10.64
CA PRO A 47 -22.38 1.33 10.47
C PRO A 47 -22.93 2.23 11.57
N TYR A 48 -22.15 2.62 12.58
CA TYR A 48 -22.64 3.36 13.76
C TYR A 48 -22.71 4.90 13.55
N GLY A 49 -21.97 5.43 12.60
CA GLY A 49 -21.91 6.85 12.25
C GLY A 49 -21.84 7.07 10.73
N HIS A 50 -21.14 8.13 10.32
CA HIS A 50 -21.11 8.59 8.93
C HIS A 50 -19.70 8.75 8.35
N LEU A 51 -18.63 8.50 9.12
CA LEU A 51 -17.25 8.62 8.66
C LEU A 51 -16.85 7.35 7.90
N ASP A 52 -16.39 7.52 6.66
CA ASP A 52 -15.86 6.45 5.83
C ASP A 52 -14.33 6.52 5.75
N PHE A 53 -13.73 5.39 5.33
CA PHE A 53 -12.32 5.33 4.97
C PHE A 53 -12.24 4.98 3.48
N ASP A 54 -11.60 5.84 2.68
CA ASP A 54 -11.40 5.63 1.25
C ASP A 54 -9.94 5.21 1.00
N MET A 55 -9.78 3.98 0.52
CA MET A 55 -8.48 3.36 0.29
C MET A 55 -8.00 3.54 -1.12
N ASN A 56 -8.93 3.75 -2.04
CA ASN A 56 -8.59 3.79 -3.44
C ASN A 56 -7.72 5.02 -3.73
N ARG A 57 -6.46 4.76 -4.07
CA ARG A 57 -5.49 5.81 -4.47
C ARG A 57 -5.95 6.58 -5.69
N ASP A 58 -6.75 5.97 -6.55
CA ASP A 58 -7.29 6.60 -7.74
C ASP A 58 -8.24 7.76 -7.40
N ASN A 59 -8.94 7.66 -6.27
CA ASN A 59 -9.80 8.71 -5.76
C ASN A 59 -9.04 9.95 -5.24
N LEU A 60 -7.74 9.83 -5.01
CA LEU A 60 -6.88 10.96 -4.62
C LEU A 60 -6.54 11.90 -5.78
N VAL A 61 -6.75 11.44 -7.01
CA VAL A 61 -6.52 12.22 -8.24
C VAL A 61 -7.82 12.91 -8.66
N GLY A 62 -7.70 14.16 -9.09
CA GLY A 62 -8.87 14.89 -9.61
C GLY A 62 -9.39 14.26 -10.91
N PRO A 63 -10.71 14.24 -11.13
CA PRO A 63 -11.34 13.61 -12.30
C PRO A 63 -10.97 14.30 -13.64
N ASP A 64 -10.39 15.48 -13.59
CA ASP A 64 -10.04 16.28 -14.79
C ASP A 64 -8.72 15.84 -15.45
N GLN A 65 -7.96 14.95 -14.83
CA GLN A 65 -6.67 14.49 -15.35
C GLN A 65 -6.88 13.47 -16.48
N ARG A 66 -6.39 13.78 -17.69
CA ARG A 66 -6.56 12.93 -18.89
C ARG A 66 -6.08 11.50 -18.69
N TYR A 67 -4.91 11.33 -18.08
CA TYR A 67 -4.35 10.01 -17.84
C TYR A 67 -5.24 9.18 -16.89
N HIS A 68 -5.80 9.83 -15.87
CA HIS A 68 -6.72 9.20 -14.92
C HIS A 68 -8.05 8.84 -15.58
N GLN A 69 -8.58 9.69 -16.47
CA GLN A 69 -9.75 9.35 -17.26
C GLN A 69 -9.53 8.13 -18.18
N ASN A 70 -8.34 8.01 -18.79
CA ASN A 70 -7.98 6.84 -19.59
C ASN A 70 -7.93 5.57 -18.72
N TYR A 71 -7.39 5.67 -17.53
CA TYR A 71 -7.35 4.55 -16.59
C TYR A 71 -8.75 4.14 -16.10
N LEU A 72 -9.59 5.10 -15.73
CA LEU A 72 -10.99 4.82 -15.37
C LEU A 72 -11.78 4.20 -16.53
N ARG A 73 -11.47 4.58 -17.78
CA ARG A 73 -12.04 3.91 -18.97
C ARG A 73 -11.55 2.48 -19.07
N LEU A 74 -10.25 2.23 -18.84
CA LEU A 74 -9.70 0.89 -18.81
C LEU A 74 -10.40 0.02 -17.78
N GLN A 75 -10.57 0.49 -16.56
CA GLN A 75 -11.24 -0.24 -15.47
C GLN A 75 -12.73 -0.52 -15.78
N LYS A 76 -13.41 0.42 -16.43
CA LYS A 76 -14.83 0.21 -16.86
C LYS A 76 -14.97 -0.78 -18.01
N GLU A 77 -14.01 -0.76 -18.93
CA GLU A 77 -14.00 -1.62 -20.11
C GLU A 77 -13.55 -3.04 -19.75
N PHE A 78 -12.53 -3.15 -18.88
CA PHE A 78 -11.92 -4.40 -18.46
C PHE A 78 -12.02 -4.51 -16.93
N THR A 79 -13.09 -5.13 -16.47
CA THR A 79 -13.45 -5.17 -15.03
C THR A 79 -12.62 -6.14 -14.19
N GLN A 80 -11.73 -6.93 -14.82
CA GLN A 80 -10.96 -8.01 -14.19
C GLN A 80 -9.46 -7.73 -14.22
N GLN A 81 -9.01 -6.64 -13.60
CA GLN A 81 -7.59 -6.27 -13.62
C GLN A 81 -6.86 -6.42 -12.29
N ASP A 82 -7.58 -6.51 -11.17
CA ASP A 82 -6.99 -6.54 -9.84
C ASP A 82 -7.03 -7.95 -9.25
N ASP A 83 -5.97 -8.70 -9.51
CA ASP A 83 -5.82 -10.07 -9.00
C ASP A 83 -5.47 -10.12 -7.52
N VAL A 84 -6.16 -10.98 -6.78
CA VAL A 84 -5.73 -11.50 -5.49
C VAL A 84 -4.88 -12.75 -5.75
N VAL A 85 -3.64 -12.75 -5.28
CA VAL A 85 -2.65 -13.77 -5.60
C VAL A 85 -2.25 -14.54 -4.36
N VAL A 86 -2.44 -15.86 -4.38
CA VAL A 86 -1.87 -16.77 -3.37
C VAL A 86 -0.51 -17.25 -3.86
N VAL A 87 0.52 -17.02 -3.07
CA VAL A 87 1.90 -17.41 -3.36
C VAL A 87 2.28 -18.58 -2.45
N VAL A 88 2.71 -19.67 -3.06
CA VAL A 88 3.10 -20.91 -2.37
C VAL A 88 4.57 -21.19 -2.66
N GLU A 89 5.40 -21.23 -1.65
CA GLU A 89 6.85 -21.40 -1.78
C GLU A 89 7.34 -22.60 -0.97
N SER A 90 8.02 -23.54 -1.64
CA SER A 90 8.86 -24.54 -0.99
C SER A 90 9.80 -25.19 -2.01
N ASP A 91 10.81 -25.93 -1.52
CA ASP A 91 11.69 -26.74 -2.35
C ASP A 91 11.03 -28.06 -2.81
N ASN A 92 9.87 -28.41 -2.25
CA ASN A 92 9.13 -29.60 -2.62
C ASN A 92 7.99 -29.28 -3.57
N ILE A 93 8.22 -29.47 -4.86
CA ILE A 93 7.28 -29.19 -5.95
C ILE A 93 5.93 -29.91 -5.73
N GLU A 94 5.95 -31.17 -5.24
CA GLU A 94 4.73 -31.94 -5.02
C GLU A 94 3.87 -31.34 -3.89
N LYS A 95 4.49 -30.89 -2.81
CA LYS A 95 3.75 -30.17 -1.76
C LYS A 95 3.15 -28.86 -2.26
N ASN A 96 3.89 -28.09 -3.07
CA ASN A 96 3.37 -26.87 -3.69
C ASN A 96 2.13 -27.19 -4.54
N ARG A 97 2.22 -28.25 -5.36
CA ARG A 97 1.13 -28.70 -6.22
C ARG A 97 -0.10 -29.11 -5.41
N GLN A 98 0.08 -29.95 -4.36
CA GLN A 98 -0.99 -30.35 -3.47
C GLN A 98 -1.70 -29.17 -2.81
N PHE A 99 -0.94 -28.18 -2.37
CA PHE A 99 -1.51 -27.01 -1.73
C PHE A 99 -2.35 -26.19 -2.73
N VAL A 100 -1.79 -25.92 -3.91
CA VAL A 100 -2.44 -25.12 -4.97
C VAL A 100 -3.75 -25.79 -5.41
N GLU A 101 -3.77 -27.09 -5.64
CA GLU A 101 -4.97 -27.82 -6.04
C GLU A 101 -6.07 -27.78 -4.97
N ARG A 102 -5.68 -27.96 -3.70
CA ARG A 102 -6.64 -27.94 -2.57
C ARG A 102 -7.21 -26.57 -2.30
N ILE A 103 -6.36 -25.54 -2.34
CA ILE A 103 -6.86 -24.17 -2.13
C ILE A 103 -7.75 -23.76 -3.29
N ALA A 104 -7.36 -24.06 -4.54
CA ALA A 104 -8.17 -23.76 -5.72
C ALA A 104 -9.53 -24.49 -5.66
N ALA A 105 -9.57 -25.77 -5.29
CA ALA A 105 -10.82 -26.50 -5.13
C ALA A 105 -11.74 -25.88 -4.08
N LYS A 106 -11.19 -25.43 -2.94
CA LYS A 106 -11.97 -24.74 -1.90
C LYS A 106 -12.51 -23.39 -2.39
N MET A 107 -11.69 -22.63 -3.13
CA MET A 107 -12.10 -21.35 -3.71
C MET A 107 -13.21 -21.55 -4.75
N GLN A 108 -13.08 -22.57 -5.61
CA GLN A 108 -14.08 -22.91 -6.61
C GLN A 108 -15.43 -23.38 -6.01
N MET A 109 -15.45 -23.86 -4.78
CA MET A 109 -16.71 -24.13 -4.07
C MET A 109 -17.42 -22.87 -3.57
N GLU A 110 -16.70 -21.75 -3.45
CA GLU A 110 -17.21 -20.46 -2.97
C GLU A 110 -17.25 -19.43 -4.12
N THR A 111 -17.91 -19.76 -5.23
CA THR A 111 -17.96 -18.94 -6.45
C THR A 111 -18.58 -17.56 -6.26
N ASN A 112 -19.31 -17.34 -5.15
CA ASN A 112 -19.84 -16.03 -4.78
C ASN A 112 -18.74 -15.07 -4.29
N LEU A 113 -17.60 -15.57 -3.86
CA LEU A 113 -16.49 -14.81 -3.30
C LEU A 113 -15.26 -14.83 -4.20
N PHE A 114 -15.01 -15.93 -4.88
CA PHE A 114 -13.83 -16.14 -5.70
C PHE A 114 -14.23 -16.40 -7.14
N ARG A 115 -13.87 -15.49 -8.03
CA ARG A 115 -14.12 -15.61 -9.46
C ARG A 115 -12.82 -15.92 -10.19
N ASP A 116 -12.96 -16.64 -11.30
CA ASP A 116 -11.86 -16.91 -12.22
C ASP A 116 -10.61 -17.44 -11.50
N VAL A 117 -10.80 -18.47 -10.67
CA VAL A 117 -9.71 -19.11 -9.96
C VAL A 117 -8.78 -19.77 -10.97
N PHE A 118 -7.61 -19.19 -11.17
CA PHE A 118 -6.64 -19.62 -12.16
C PHE A 118 -5.32 -20.04 -11.50
N TYR A 119 -4.93 -21.30 -11.70
CA TYR A 119 -3.71 -21.86 -11.13
C TYR A 119 -2.99 -22.79 -12.11
N GLN A 120 -3.70 -23.26 -13.13
CA GLN A 120 -3.16 -24.14 -14.18
C GLN A 120 -3.80 -23.86 -15.53
N GLN A 121 -3.02 -24.06 -16.59
CA GLN A 121 -3.53 -24.06 -17.96
C GLN A 121 -3.92 -25.49 -18.33
N SER A 122 -5.18 -25.74 -18.65
CA SER A 122 -5.64 -27.03 -19.13
C SER A 122 -6.25 -26.91 -20.52
N LEU A 123 -6.08 -27.94 -21.36
CA LEU A 123 -6.75 -28.02 -22.68
C LEU A 123 -8.27 -27.96 -22.57
N VAL A 124 -8.81 -28.45 -21.44
CA VAL A 124 -10.25 -28.42 -21.15
C VAL A 124 -10.76 -26.98 -21.10
N MET A 125 -9.98 -26.04 -20.55
CA MET A 125 -10.36 -24.63 -20.49
C MET A 125 -10.42 -23.98 -21.88
N MET A 126 -9.57 -24.43 -22.81
CA MET A 126 -9.49 -23.88 -24.17
C MET A 126 -10.57 -24.42 -25.13
N GLY A 127 -11.30 -25.45 -24.73
CA GLY A 127 -12.46 -25.98 -25.45
C GLY A 127 -12.14 -26.70 -26.75
N SER A 128 -13.14 -26.76 -27.66
CA SER A 128 -13.07 -27.52 -28.93
C SER A 128 -12.10 -26.95 -29.97
N LYS A 129 -11.57 -25.76 -29.78
CA LYS A 129 -10.59 -25.10 -30.68
C LYS A 129 -9.22 -24.95 -30.06
N ALA A 130 -8.94 -25.66 -28.95
CA ALA A 130 -7.70 -25.54 -28.21
C ALA A 130 -6.44 -25.70 -29.06
N LEU A 131 -6.43 -26.60 -30.02
CA LEU A 131 -5.28 -26.84 -30.89
C LEU A 131 -5.00 -25.68 -31.87
N LEU A 132 -5.99 -24.88 -32.26
CA LEU A 132 -5.79 -23.76 -33.18
C LEU A 132 -5.00 -22.58 -32.54
N TYR A 133 -4.88 -22.54 -31.19
CA TYR A 133 -4.02 -21.57 -30.51
C TYR A 133 -2.52 -21.94 -30.61
N ALA A 134 -2.20 -23.19 -30.94
CA ALA A 134 -0.82 -23.63 -31.11
C ALA A 134 -0.24 -23.14 -32.46
N SER A 135 1.07 -22.93 -32.51
CA SER A 135 1.76 -22.64 -33.76
C SER A 135 1.75 -23.85 -34.71
N GLU A 136 1.88 -23.62 -36.03
CA GLU A 136 1.97 -24.70 -37.03
C GLU A 136 3.10 -25.69 -36.65
N THR A 137 4.24 -25.17 -36.18
CA THR A 137 5.38 -25.96 -35.75
C THR A 137 5.03 -26.91 -34.60
N ASN A 138 4.36 -26.37 -33.58
CA ASN A 138 3.94 -27.15 -32.40
C ASN A 138 2.90 -28.21 -32.78
N LEU A 139 1.98 -27.92 -33.74
CA LEU A 139 1.04 -28.89 -34.23
C LEU A 139 1.71 -30.04 -34.98
N VAL A 140 2.73 -29.76 -35.79
CA VAL A 140 3.53 -30.77 -36.47
C VAL A 140 4.31 -31.63 -35.49
N GLU A 141 4.90 -31.02 -34.45
CA GLU A 141 5.57 -31.75 -33.39
C GLU A 141 4.61 -32.64 -32.60
N MET A 142 3.45 -32.10 -32.21
CA MET A 142 2.39 -32.85 -31.53
C MET A 142 1.90 -34.04 -32.36
N LYS A 143 1.64 -33.85 -33.67
CA LYS A 143 1.29 -34.93 -34.56
C LYS A 143 2.34 -36.02 -34.61
N THR A 144 3.62 -35.65 -34.73
CA THR A 144 4.75 -36.57 -34.77
C THR A 144 4.85 -37.34 -33.45
N MET A 145 4.70 -36.67 -32.33
CA MET A 145 4.71 -37.24 -31.00
C MET A 145 3.53 -38.22 -30.80
N LEU A 146 2.32 -37.82 -31.14
CA LEU A 146 1.14 -38.70 -31.05
C LEU A 146 1.29 -39.98 -31.91
N ARG A 147 1.82 -39.81 -33.12
CA ARG A 147 2.10 -40.95 -34.01
C ARG A 147 3.13 -41.91 -33.41
N ALA A 148 4.19 -41.38 -32.83
CA ALA A 148 5.21 -42.18 -32.16
C ALA A 148 4.67 -42.85 -30.86
N ALA A 149 3.78 -42.15 -30.10
CA ALA A 149 3.17 -42.70 -28.92
C ALA A 149 2.01 -43.68 -29.16
N GLN A 150 1.48 -43.75 -30.44
CA GLN A 150 0.31 -44.55 -30.77
C GLN A 150 0.35 -46.00 -30.29
N PRO A 151 1.46 -46.77 -30.47
CA PRO A 151 1.54 -48.16 -29.99
C PRO A 151 1.42 -48.25 -28.46
N PHE A 152 2.01 -47.30 -27.74
CA PHE A 152 1.93 -47.22 -26.30
C PHE A 152 0.53 -46.87 -25.80
N VAL A 153 -0.11 -45.85 -26.39
CA VAL A 153 -1.49 -45.42 -26.04
C VAL A 153 -2.50 -46.54 -26.28
N ARG A 154 -2.33 -47.35 -27.32
CA ARG A 154 -3.17 -48.54 -27.60
C ARG A 154 -3.19 -49.53 -26.47
N GLN A 155 -2.12 -49.63 -25.66
CA GLN A 155 -2.12 -50.54 -24.51
C GLN A 155 -3.07 -50.09 -23.43
N PHE A 156 -3.26 -48.77 -23.21
CA PHE A 156 -4.25 -48.24 -22.29
C PHE A 156 -5.69 -48.46 -22.79
N THR A 157 -5.95 -48.48 -24.09
CA THR A 157 -7.30 -48.71 -24.64
C THR A 157 -7.79 -50.15 -24.37
N GLN A 158 -6.85 -51.08 -24.17
CA GLN A 158 -7.13 -52.51 -23.94
C GLN A 158 -7.17 -52.88 -22.47
N THR A 159 -6.83 -51.96 -21.56
CA THR A 159 -6.69 -52.19 -20.14
C THR A 159 -7.65 -51.32 -19.34
N THR A 160 -7.98 -51.76 -18.10
CA THR A 160 -8.86 -51.02 -17.18
C THR A 160 -8.19 -50.76 -15.82
N ASN A 161 -7.00 -51.32 -15.58
CA ASN A 161 -6.29 -51.18 -14.33
C ASN A 161 -4.76 -51.23 -14.51
N LEU A 162 -4.01 -50.83 -13.51
CA LEU A 162 -2.54 -50.80 -13.53
C LEU A 162 -1.92 -52.18 -13.68
N VAL A 163 -2.52 -53.24 -13.08
CA VAL A 163 -2.00 -54.60 -13.19
C VAL A 163 -2.01 -55.06 -14.62
N SER A 164 -3.20 -54.98 -15.28
CA SER A 164 -3.34 -55.36 -16.70
C SER A 164 -2.48 -54.52 -17.64
N PHE A 165 -2.30 -53.25 -17.32
CA PHE A 165 -1.43 -52.36 -18.08
C PHE A 165 0.03 -52.80 -18.01
N PHE A 166 0.58 -53.02 -16.81
CA PHE A 166 1.96 -53.50 -16.68
C PHE A 166 2.14 -54.94 -17.17
N GLU A 167 1.13 -55.79 -17.14
CA GLU A 167 1.18 -57.12 -17.78
C GLU A 167 1.32 -57.05 -19.29
N GLN A 168 0.60 -56.12 -19.94
CA GLN A 168 0.77 -55.88 -21.35
C GLN A 168 2.18 -55.35 -21.68
N ILE A 169 2.69 -54.41 -20.88
CA ILE A 169 4.08 -53.92 -21.01
C ILE A 169 5.06 -55.07 -20.86
N ASN A 170 4.88 -55.95 -19.85
CA ASN A 170 5.73 -57.19 -19.70
C ASN A 170 5.68 -58.09 -20.94
N THR A 171 4.49 -58.27 -21.48
CA THR A 171 4.32 -59.06 -22.70
C THR A 171 5.03 -58.43 -23.89
N ALA A 172 4.92 -57.07 -24.03
CA ALA A 172 5.61 -56.34 -25.09
C ALA A 172 7.15 -56.48 -24.96
N PHE A 173 7.70 -56.36 -23.75
CA PHE A 173 9.15 -56.56 -23.52
C PHE A 173 9.59 -58.01 -23.75
N ARG A 174 8.76 -59.00 -23.38
CA ARG A 174 9.05 -60.43 -23.58
C ARG A 174 9.04 -60.84 -25.02
N THR A 175 8.13 -60.24 -25.83
CA THR A 175 7.94 -60.59 -27.25
C THR A 175 8.73 -59.72 -28.24
N ALA A 176 9.38 -58.66 -27.69
CA ALA A 176 10.15 -57.73 -28.51
C ALA A 176 11.28 -58.49 -29.24
N PRO A 177 11.39 -58.37 -30.57
CA PRO A 177 12.47 -58.99 -31.32
C PRO A 177 13.82 -58.39 -30.94
N ARG A 178 14.89 -59.19 -31.02
CA ARG A 178 16.26 -58.76 -30.78
C ARG A 178 16.79 -57.76 -31.82
N GLU A 179 16.14 -57.64 -32.95
CA GLU A 179 16.48 -56.70 -34.03
C GLU A 179 15.67 -55.40 -33.88
N ALA A 180 16.32 -54.27 -34.23
CA ALA A 180 15.67 -52.94 -34.15
C ALA A 180 14.56 -52.80 -35.17
N ASN A 181 13.36 -53.17 -34.76
CA ASN A 181 12.13 -52.97 -35.57
C ASN A 181 11.26 -51.84 -35.00
N ALA A 182 10.09 -51.60 -35.60
CA ALA A 182 9.18 -50.56 -35.17
C ALA A 182 8.67 -50.75 -33.74
N ASP A 183 8.48 -52.01 -33.28
CA ASP A 183 7.95 -52.31 -31.96
C ASP A 183 9.00 -52.01 -30.86
N THR A 184 10.27 -52.40 -31.10
CA THR A 184 11.37 -52.08 -30.17
C THR A 184 11.61 -50.60 -30.04
N LYS A 185 11.53 -49.84 -31.15
CA LYS A 185 11.64 -48.36 -31.10
C LYS A 185 10.50 -47.74 -30.32
N SER A 186 9.27 -48.22 -30.43
CA SER A 186 8.14 -47.70 -29.68
C SER A 186 8.22 -47.96 -28.19
N LEU A 187 8.76 -49.11 -27.76
CA LEU A 187 9.04 -49.45 -26.37
C LEU A 187 10.12 -48.54 -25.77
N ILE A 188 11.19 -48.25 -26.51
CA ILE A 188 12.24 -47.32 -26.09
C ILE A 188 11.65 -45.92 -25.88
N GLN A 189 10.84 -45.46 -26.82
CA GLN A 189 10.18 -44.14 -26.72
C GLN A 189 9.17 -44.04 -25.56
N ALA A 190 8.62 -45.19 -25.09
CA ALA A 190 7.71 -45.25 -23.96
C ALA A 190 8.38 -45.22 -22.58
N LEU A 191 9.72 -45.47 -22.49
CA LEU A 191 10.44 -45.55 -21.21
C LEU A 191 10.31 -44.30 -20.34
N PRO A 192 10.43 -43.03 -20.87
CA PRO A 192 10.25 -41.84 -20.08
C PRO A 192 8.83 -41.73 -19.52
N ALA A 193 7.81 -42.07 -20.33
CA ALA A 193 6.40 -42.01 -19.89
C ALA A 193 6.12 -43.05 -18.79
N LEU A 194 6.64 -44.27 -18.94
CA LEU A 194 6.53 -45.32 -17.91
C LEU A 194 7.21 -44.91 -16.60
N THR A 195 8.39 -44.32 -16.69
CA THR A 195 9.09 -43.80 -15.51
C THR A 195 8.27 -42.74 -14.78
N ARG A 196 7.64 -41.82 -15.51
CA ARG A 196 6.77 -40.79 -14.94
C ARG A 196 5.53 -41.40 -14.29
N ILE A 197 4.83 -42.34 -14.93
CA ILE A 197 3.66 -43.01 -14.35
C ILE A 197 4.05 -43.72 -13.03
N VAL A 198 5.18 -44.44 -13.00
CA VAL A 198 5.65 -45.09 -11.78
C VAL A 198 6.00 -44.08 -10.68
N THR A 199 6.67 -43.02 -11.03
CA THR A 199 7.01 -41.95 -10.08
C THR A 199 5.77 -41.24 -9.52
N GLN A 200 4.78 -40.92 -10.37
CA GLN A 200 3.51 -40.34 -9.94
C GLN A 200 2.70 -41.30 -9.05
N ALA A 201 2.77 -42.61 -9.30
CA ALA A 201 2.19 -43.61 -8.39
C ALA A 201 2.85 -43.57 -7.01
N ILE A 202 4.19 -43.40 -6.93
CA ILE A 202 4.90 -43.23 -5.65
C ILE A 202 4.42 -41.96 -4.94
N ASP A 203 4.37 -40.85 -5.66
CA ASP A 203 3.90 -39.56 -5.12
C ASP A 203 2.47 -39.65 -4.59
N SER A 204 1.58 -40.38 -5.29
CA SER A 204 0.20 -40.61 -4.86
C SER A 204 0.10 -41.43 -3.55
N LEU A 205 0.98 -42.42 -3.34
CA LEU A 205 1.04 -43.18 -2.09
C LEU A 205 1.48 -42.34 -0.89
N GLN A 206 2.40 -41.40 -1.10
CA GLN A 206 2.92 -40.52 -0.06
C GLN A 206 2.01 -39.30 0.20
N ARG A 207 1.11 -39.03 -0.68
CA ARG A 207 0.21 -37.88 -0.65
C ARG A 207 -1.00 -38.14 0.25
N PRO A 208 -1.36 -37.23 1.15
CA PRO A 208 -2.66 -37.27 1.82
C PRO A 208 -3.77 -36.83 0.85
N GLY A 209 -4.85 -37.57 0.75
CA GLY A 209 -6.04 -37.26 -0.06
C GLY A 209 -5.94 -37.74 -1.52
N THR A 210 -6.89 -37.28 -2.35
CA THR A 210 -7.03 -37.71 -3.75
C THR A 210 -5.83 -37.26 -4.61
N PRO A 211 -5.27 -38.12 -5.46
CA PRO A 211 -4.22 -37.74 -6.40
C PRO A 211 -4.78 -36.74 -7.44
N PRO A 212 -3.98 -35.77 -7.89
CA PRO A 212 -4.36 -34.89 -8.99
C PRO A 212 -4.38 -35.65 -10.31
N SER A 213 -4.95 -35.02 -11.36
CA SER A 213 -4.77 -35.51 -12.71
C SER A 213 -3.27 -35.65 -13.03
N PRO A 214 -2.85 -36.79 -13.58
CA PRO A 214 -1.44 -37.03 -13.92
C PRO A 214 -0.90 -36.14 -15.05
N ASN A 215 -1.76 -35.43 -15.76
CA ASN A 215 -1.46 -34.66 -16.98
C ASN A 215 -0.79 -35.51 -18.07
N VAL A 216 -1.62 -36.19 -18.80
CA VAL A 216 -1.22 -37.15 -19.85
C VAL A 216 -0.36 -36.52 -20.94
N ILE A 217 -0.59 -35.25 -21.30
CA ILE A 217 0.22 -34.54 -22.30
C ILE A 217 1.66 -34.42 -21.81
N ALA A 218 1.86 -34.14 -20.53
CA ALA A 218 3.18 -34.10 -19.94
C ALA A 218 3.88 -35.47 -19.90
N LEU A 219 3.16 -36.60 -19.96
CA LEU A 219 3.78 -37.90 -20.04
C LEU A 219 4.60 -38.08 -21.33
N PHE A 220 4.23 -37.42 -22.40
CA PHE A 220 4.86 -37.49 -23.70
C PHE A 220 5.88 -36.38 -23.97
N ASP A 221 5.99 -35.38 -23.07
CA ASP A 221 6.96 -34.30 -23.20
C ASP A 221 8.40 -34.83 -22.95
N THR A 222 9.24 -34.84 -23.97
CA THR A 222 10.64 -35.27 -23.88
C THR A 222 11.55 -34.20 -23.25
N SER A 223 11.11 -32.94 -23.17
CA SER A 223 11.90 -31.81 -22.65
C SER A 223 12.00 -31.77 -21.12
N GLY A 224 11.20 -32.54 -20.40
CA GLY A 224 11.17 -32.55 -18.93
C GLY A 224 10.49 -31.37 -18.26
N SER A 225 10.04 -30.37 -19.04
CA SER A 225 9.38 -29.16 -18.56
C SER A 225 7.87 -29.32 -18.33
N GLY A 226 7.28 -30.41 -18.85
CA GLY A 226 5.83 -30.58 -18.96
C GLY A 226 5.05 -30.63 -17.66
N VAL A 227 5.68 -30.97 -16.53
CA VAL A 227 5.00 -30.95 -15.22
C VAL A 227 4.87 -29.52 -14.69
N LEU A 228 5.83 -28.66 -14.99
CA LEU A 228 5.84 -27.26 -14.56
C LEU A 228 5.06 -26.35 -15.54
N SER A 229 4.93 -26.74 -16.82
CA SER A 229 4.31 -25.93 -17.85
C SER A 229 2.80 -25.71 -17.66
N ASN A 230 2.12 -26.56 -16.87
CA ASN A 230 0.68 -26.44 -16.64
C ASN A 230 0.30 -25.53 -15.48
N TYR A 231 1.19 -25.32 -14.51
CA TYR A 231 0.96 -24.44 -13.37
C TYR A 231 1.60 -23.08 -13.59
N ILE A 232 1.07 -22.05 -12.93
CA ILE A 232 1.75 -20.77 -12.90
C ILE A 232 2.90 -20.88 -11.92
N THR A 233 4.14 -20.95 -12.42
CA THR A 233 5.33 -21.16 -11.60
C THR A 233 6.42 -20.16 -11.87
N PHE A 234 7.21 -19.86 -10.82
CA PHE A 234 8.39 -19.01 -10.88
C PHE A 234 9.56 -19.72 -10.17
N ALA A 235 10.78 -19.19 -10.35
CA ALA A 235 11.99 -19.71 -9.71
C ALA A 235 12.16 -21.23 -9.89
N ASN A 236 12.03 -21.73 -11.13
CA ASN A 236 12.17 -23.14 -11.49
C ASN A 236 11.25 -24.08 -10.69
N GLY A 237 10.00 -23.66 -10.44
CA GLY A 237 9.00 -24.46 -9.74
C GLY A 237 9.07 -24.42 -8.21
N ARG A 238 9.89 -23.53 -7.63
CA ARG A 238 9.88 -23.29 -6.17
C ARG A 238 8.69 -22.47 -5.72
N ILE A 239 8.16 -21.62 -6.59
CA ILE A 239 7.00 -20.74 -6.34
C ILE A 239 5.87 -21.15 -7.27
N PHE A 240 4.70 -21.39 -6.68
CA PHE A 240 3.44 -21.62 -7.39
C PHE A 240 2.45 -20.50 -7.06
N LEU A 241 1.62 -20.11 -8.02
CA LEU A 241 0.59 -19.10 -7.85
C LEU A 241 -0.81 -19.64 -8.06
N VAL A 242 -1.74 -19.07 -7.31
CA VAL A 242 -3.18 -19.14 -7.58
C VAL A 242 -3.70 -17.71 -7.66
N THR A 243 -4.32 -17.33 -8.75
CA THR A 243 -4.94 -16.01 -8.91
C THR A 243 -6.45 -16.12 -8.87
N THR A 244 -7.11 -15.10 -8.37
CA THR A 244 -8.56 -14.98 -8.33
C THR A 244 -8.98 -13.52 -8.27
N HIS A 245 -10.21 -13.22 -8.65
CA HIS A 245 -10.80 -11.90 -8.55
C HIS A 245 -11.88 -11.84 -7.48
N ALA A 246 -11.96 -10.72 -6.77
CA ALA A 246 -13.10 -10.42 -5.94
C ALA A 246 -14.32 -10.06 -6.80
N PRO A 247 -15.56 -10.38 -6.38
CA PRO A 247 -16.74 -9.98 -7.10
C PRO A 247 -16.89 -8.45 -7.11
N ASN A 248 -17.43 -7.91 -8.20
CA ASN A 248 -17.72 -6.49 -8.29
C ASN A 248 -18.90 -6.12 -7.37
N ALA A 249 -18.69 -5.15 -6.49
CA ALA A 249 -19.69 -4.68 -5.53
C ALA A 249 -20.97 -4.12 -6.19
N GLU A 250 -20.85 -3.55 -7.39
CA GLU A 250 -22.00 -2.95 -8.09
C GLU A 250 -22.93 -3.99 -8.73
N THR A 251 -22.41 -5.12 -9.18
CA THR A 251 -23.17 -6.12 -9.94
C THR A 251 -23.50 -7.38 -9.15
N ASN A 252 -22.63 -7.82 -8.24
CA ASN A 252 -22.76 -9.13 -7.60
C ASN A 252 -22.05 -9.19 -6.23
N GLY A 253 -22.07 -8.11 -5.45
CA GLY A 253 -21.52 -8.15 -4.10
C GLY A 253 -22.15 -9.30 -3.28
N PRO A 254 -21.39 -10.01 -2.44
CA PRO A 254 -21.92 -11.04 -1.58
C PRO A 254 -23.01 -10.42 -0.69
N THR A 255 -24.20 -11.02 -0.67
CA THR A 255 -25.23 -10.69 0.30
C THR A 255 -24.77 -11.20 1.65
N VAL A 256 -23.90 -10.43 2.30
CA VAL A 256 -23.49 -10.69 3.67
C VAL A 256 -24.64 -10.27 4.58
N ASP A 257 -25.26 -11.26 5.20
CA ASP A 257 -26.32 -11.19 6.20
C ASP A 257 -27.38 -10.10 6.02
N GLN A 258 -28.62 -10.54 5.86
CA GLN A 258 -29.83 -9.72 5.75
C GLN A 258 -30.08 -8.75 6.94
N GLN A 259 -29.24 -8.75 7.96
CA GLN A 259 -29.35 -7.88 9.15
C GLN A 259 -28.62 -6.53 9.03
N HIS A 260 -27.74 -6.34 8.03
CA HIS A 260 -26.99 -5.09 7.84
C HIS A 260 -27.35 -4.32 6.55
N GLN A 261 -28.48 -4.61 5.92
CA GLN A 261 -29.00 -3.92 4.75
C GLN A 261 -29.40 -2.48 5.06
N ARG A 262 -28.43 -1.57 5.19
CA ARG A 262 -28.62 -0.12 5.03
C ARG A 262 -27.36 0.54 4.47
N GLY A 263 -26.97 0.17 3.27
CA GLY A 263 -25.87 0.85 2.56
C GLY A 263 -25.36 0.02 1.40
N ARG A 264 -25.06 0.68 0.29
CA ARG A 264 -24.35 0.10 -0.85
C ARG A 264 -22.96 -0.28 -0.33
N GLN A 265 -22.56 -1.55 -0.39
CA GLN A 265 -21.21 -1.98 -0.02
C GLN A 265 -20.19 -1.34 -0.97
N THR A 266 -19.10 -0.85 -0.43
CA THR A 266 -17.98 -0.37 -1.24
C THR A 266 -17.16 -1.55 -1.75
N GLN A 267 -16.44 -1.38 -2.87
CA GLN A 267 -15.55 -2.43 -3.38
C GLN A 267 -14.49 -2.84 -2.33
N ASP A 268 -14.02 -1.88 -1.53
CA ASP A 268 -13.04 -2.13 -0.48
C ASP A 268 -13.58 -3.01 0.65
N GLU A 269 -14.85 -2.87 1.00
CA GLU A 269 -15.49 -3.77 1.98
C GLU A 269 -15.62 -5.20 1.44
N VAL A 270 -15.96 -5.34 0.15
CA VAL A 270 -16.02 -6.65 -0.52
C VAL A 270 -14.62 -7.28 -0.58
N ASN A 271 -13.63 -6.52 -1.02
CA ASN A 271 -12.23 -6.97 -1.06
C ASN A 271 -11.74 -7.41 0.32
N GLY A 272 -12.02 -6.63 1.36
CA GLY A 272 -11.65 -6.98 2.74
C GLY A 272 -12.25 -8.31 3.20
N TYR A 273 -13.52 -8.54 2.93
CA TYR A 273 -14.19 -9.80 3.26
C TYR A 273 -13.60 -11.00 2.50
N VAL A 274 -13.35 -10.85 1.20
CA VAL A 274 -12.72 -11.87 0.35
C VAL A 274 -11.30 -12.20 0.85
N ILE A 275 -10.50 -11.20 1.17
CA ILE A 275 -9.14 -11.36 1.68
C ILE A 275 -9.14 -12.11 3.02
N ASP A 276 -10.00 -11.73 3.95
CA ASP A 276 -10.08 -12.38 5.26
C ASP A 276 -10.57 -13.83 5.14
N ARG A 277 -11.54 -14.10 4.25
CA ARG A 277 -11.98 -15.47 3.95
C ARG A 277 -10.87 -16.29 3.32
N LEU A 278 -10.14 -15.73 2.36
CA LEU A 278 -9.01 -16.42 1.73
C LEU A 278 -7.91 -16.75 2.75
N ARG A 279 -7.62 -15.85 3.70
CA ARG A 279 -6.68 -16.12 4.80
C ARG A 279 -7.10 -17.30 5.67
N GLN A 280 -8.41 -17.47 5.90
CA GLN A 280 -8.93 -18.63 6.62
C GLN A 280 -8.74 -19.92 5.81
N LEU A 281 -9.04 -19.91 4.50
CA LEU A 281 -8.84 -21.05 3.61
C LEU A 281 -7.36 -21.43 3.50
N VAL A 282 -6.47 -20.45 3.39
CA VAL A 282 -5.02 -20.66 3.39
C VAL A 282 -4.57 -21.36 4.68
N LYS A 283 -5.00 -20.89 5.86
CA LYS A 283 -4.66 -21.51 7.14
C LYS A 283 -5.18 -22.96 7.26
N GLN A 284 -6.40 -23.20 6.79
CA GLN A 284 -6.98 -24.55 6.77
C GLN A 284 -6.16 -25.48 5.86
N THR A 285 -5.79 -24.99 4.68
CA THR A 285 -5.04 -25.79 3.71
C THR A 285 -3.58 -26.01 4.16
N GLN A 286 -2.95 -25.03 4.85
CA GLN A 286 -1.63 -25.21 5.46
C GLN A 286 -1.63 -26.28 6.57
N ALA A 287 -2.73 -26.44 7.30
CA ALA A 287 -2.87 -27.52 8.29
C ALA A 287 -2.92 -28.90 7.62
N GLU A 288 -3.49 -28.99 6.41
CA GLU A 288 -3.55 -30.22 5.62
C GLU A 288 -2.21 -30.57 4.94
N VAL A 289 -1.48 -29.53 4.50
CA VAL A 289 -0.18 -29.67 3.82
C VAL A 289 0.87 -28.85 4.58
N PRO A 290 1.46 -29.41 5.64
CA PRO A 290 2.40 -28.66 6.47
C PRO A 290 3.78 -28.51 5.82
N GLY A 291 4.50 -27.46 6.24
CA GLY A 291 5.88 -27.18 5.83
C GLY A 291 6.01 -26.31 4.59
N LEU A 292 4.97 -25.56 4.24
CA LEU A 292 4.96 -24.61 3.14
C LEU A 292 4.99 -23.16 3.67
N ASN A 293 5.69 -22.29 2.95
CA ASN A 293 5.64 -20.86 3.14
C ASN A 293 4.58 -20.28 2.19
N VAL A 294 3.46 -19.86 2.74
CA VAL A 294 2.31 -19.38 1.94
C VAL A 294 1.90 -17.99 2.36
N GLY A 295 1.68 -17.12 1.41
CA GLY A 295 1.15 -15.79 1.62
C GLY A 295 0.19 -15.36 0.54
N ILE A 296 -0.45 -14.23 0.80
CA ILE A 296 -1.41 -13.62 -0.12
C ILE A 296 -0.89 -12.23 -0.47
N THR A 297 -0.90 -11.88 -1.75
CA THR A 297 -0.49 -10.57 -2.27
C THR A 297 -1.41 -10.12 -3.43
N GLY A 298 -1.00 -9.10 -4.16
CA GLY A 298 -1.78 -8.42 -5.19
C GLY A 298 -2.29 -7.07 -4.70
N MET A 299 -2.59 -6.15 -5.61
CA MET A 299 -2.95 -4.77 -5.26
C MET A 299 -4.08 -4.66 -4.22
N PRO A 300 -5.20 -5.40 -4.33
CA PRO A 300 -6.27 -5.32 -3.33
C PRO A 300 -5.82 -5.73 -1.93
N VAL A 301 -4.89 -6.70 -1.82
CA VAL A 301 -4.37 -7.19 -0.54
C VAL A 301 -3.38 -6.20 0.05
N LEU A 302 -2.52 -5.62 -0.79
CA LEU A 302 -1.55 -4.61 -0.39
C LEU A 302 -2.26 -3.37 0.18
N ASP A 303 -3.28 -2.87 -0.52
CA ASP A 303 -4.05 -1.70 -0.09
C ASP A 303 -4.83 -1.98 1.21
N TYR A 304 -5.47 -3.16 1.32
CA TYR A 304 -6.16 -3.57 2.54
C TYR A 304 -5.23 -3.66 3.76
N ASP A 305 -4.06 -4.31 3.60
CA ASP A 305 -3.08 -4.46 4.67
C ASP A 305 -2.44 -3.13 5.06
N GLU A 306 -2.13 -2.29 4.08
CA GLU A 306 -1.57 -0.94 4.29
C GLU A 306 -2.52 -0.08 5.13
N LEU A 307 -3.84 -0.13 4.85
CA LEU A 307 -4.80 0.58 5.68
C LEU A 307 -4.84 0.04 7.10
N ALA A 308 -5.10 -1.25 7.22
CA ALA A 308 -5.25 -1.86 8.53
C ALA A 308 -4.04 -1.56 9.41
N GLN A 309 -2.84 -1.53 8.82
CA GLN A 309 -1.61 -1.14 9.50
C GLN A 309 -1.58 0.36 9.81
N SER A 310 -1.92 1.20 8.84
CA SER A 310 -1.94 2.67 9.01
C SER A 310 -2.93 3.11 10.07
N GLN A 311 -4.12 2.52 10.13
CA GLN A 311 -5.11 2.78 11.18
C GLN A 311 -4.58 2.44 12.58
N LYS A 312 -3.89 1.30 12.73
CA LYS A 312 -3.27 0.91 14.00
C LYS A 312 -2.15 1.88 14.39
N ASP A 313 -1.29 2.22 13.43
CA ASP A 313 -0.17 3.12 13.64
C ASP A 313 -0.66 4.52 14.06
N ILE A 314 -1.65 5.07 13.38
CA ILE A 314 -2.20 6.41 13.67
C ILE A 314 -2.98 6.42 14.99
N THR A 315 -3.72 5.35 15.31
CA THR A 315 -4.41 5.24 16.60
C THR A 315 -3.39 5.27 17.74
N LEU A 316 -2.33 4.46 17.64
CA LEU A 316 -1.24 4.45 18.62
C LEU A 316 -0.56 5.82 18.72
N ALA A 317 -0.20 6.41 17.57
CA ALA A 317 0.45 7.73 17.51
C ALA A 317 -0.43 8.82 18.12
N SER A 318 -1.75 8.80 17.89
CA SER A 318 -2.70 9.77 18.44
C SER A 318 -2.78 9.69 19.97
N VAL A 319 -2.88 8.47 20.52
CA VAL A 319 -2.89 8.27 21.99
C VAL A 319 -1.57 8.71 22.62
N VAL A 320 -0.43 8.29 22.04
CA VAL A 320 0.90 8.67 22.51
C VAL A 320 1.10 10.19 22.41
N SER A 321 0.68 10.80 21.29
CA SER A 321 0.72 12.25 21.10
C SER A 321 -0.04 13.00 22.21
N LEU A 322 -1.28 12.58 22.48
CA LEU A 322 -2.12 13.22 23.50
C LEU A 322 -1.49 13.10 24.89
N VAL A 323 -0.98 11.91 25.24
CA VAL A 323 -0.32 11.66 26.54
C VAL A 323 0.97 12.49 26.67
N LEU A 324 1.84 12.46 25.63
CA LEU A 324 3.10 13.22 25.65
C LEU A 324 2.85 14.73 25.73
N CYS A 325 1.90 15.25 24.93
CA CYS A 325 1.52 16.66 24.99
C CYS A 325 1.02 17.06 26.38
N ALA A 326 0.16 16.24 27.00
CA ALA A 326 -0.31 16.49 28.36
C ALA A 326 0.83 16.45 29.39
N LEU A 327 1.74 15.49 29.29
CA LEU A 327 2.91 15.39 30.20
C LEU A 327 3.87 16.56 30.05
N ILE A 328 4.20 16.97 28.82
CA ILE A 328 5.06 18.14 28.54
C ILE A 328 4.41 19.39 29.10
N PHE A 329 3.09 19.51 28.97
CA PHE A 329 2.34 20.65 29.48
C PHE A 329 2.32 20.65 31.00
N ILE A 330 2.06 19.51 31.68
CA ILE A 330 2.10 19.35 33.12
C ILE A 330 3.50 19.70 33.66
N TYR A 331 4.54 19.13 33.06
CA TYR A 331 5.94 19.41 33.45
C TYR A 331 6.31 20.87 33.23
N GLY A 332 5.95 21.46 32.10
CA GLY A 332 6.24 22.85 31.77
C GLY A 332 5.62 23.86 32.76
N TYR A 333 4.48 23.50 33.35
CA TYR A 333 3.76 24.38 34.28
C TYR A 333 3.96 23.97 35.76
N ASN A 334 4.54 22.82 36.07
CA ASN A 334 4.60 22.23 37.42
C ASN A 334 3.22 22.18 38.10
N GLU A 335 2.18 21.99 37.34
CA GLU A 335 0.80 21.94 37.77
C GLU A 335 0.00 20.96 36.87
N ILE A 336 -0.97 20.24 37.47
CA ILE A 336 -1.81 19.28 36.73
C ILE A 336 -3.14 19.94 36.27
N GLY A 337 -3.69 20.84 37.08
CA GLY A 337 -5.08 21.33 36.90
C GLY A 337 -5.33 22.06 35.60
N ARG A 338 -4.53 23.06 35.25
CA ARG A 338 -4.71 23.88 34.03
C ARG A 338 -4.35 23.12 32.76
N PRO A 339 -3.22 22.36 32.71
CA PRO A 339 -2.91 21.51 31.56
C PRO A 339 -4.01 20.52 31.22
N VAL A 340 -4.57 19.81 32.19
CA VAL A 340 -5.68 18.86 31.97
C VAL A 340 -6.92 19.56 31.39
N LYS A 341 -7.27 20.78 31.87
CA LYS A 341 -8.38 21.55 31.31
C LYS A 341 -8.16 21.90 29.85
N ALA A 342 -6.95 22.31 29.46
CA ALA A 342 -6.62 22.57 28.06
C ALA A 342 -6.66 21.31 27.20
N THR A 343 -6.16 20.17 27.72
CA THR A 343 -6.24 18.88 27.03
C THR A 343 -7.68 18.44 26.81
N ILE A 344 -8.57 18.65 27.78
CA ILE A 344 -10.03 18.39 27.59
C ILE A 344 -10.60 19.26 26.49
N CYS A 345 -10.28 20.56 26.46
CA CYS A 345 -10.73 21.46 25.40
C CYS A 345 -10.18 21.04 24.02
N LEU A 346 -8.96 20.52 23.95
CA LEU A 346 -8.38 19.95 22.74
C LEU A 346 -9.19 18.75 22.25
N VAL A 347 -9.50 17.79 23.14
CA VAL A 347 -10.32 16.62 22.79
C VAL A 347 -11.70 17.02 22.27
N VAL A 348 -12.31 18.04 22.86
CA VAL A 348 -13.58 18.61 22.36
C VAL A 348 -13.39 19.19 20.96
N GLY A 349 -12.32 19.95 20.71
CA GLY A 349 -11.99 20.50 19.40
C GLY A 349 -11.76 19.42 18.33
N LEU A 350 -11.07 18.33 18.69
CA LEU A 350 -10.85 17.20 17.80
C LEU A 350 -12.16 16.48 17.43
N ALA A 351 -13.08 16.32 18.38
CA ALA A 351 -14.39 15.73 18.08
C ALA A 351 -15.20 16.61 17.11
N TYR A 352 -15.16 17.94 17.30
CA TYR A 352 -15.77 18.87 16.37
C TYR A 352 -15.13 18.81 14.98
N THR A 353 -13.79 18.65 14.93
CA THR A 353 -13.06 18.50 13.66
C THR A 353 -13.42 17.20 12.94
N LEU A 354 -13.55 16.08 13.67
CA LEU A 354 -14.01 14.83 13.07
C LEU A 354 -15.40 14.96 12.45
N ALA A 355 -16.34 15.58 13.17
CA ALA A 355 -17.67 15.84 12.63
C ALA A 355 -17.64 16.80 11.42
N PHE A 356 -16.79 17.81 11.45
CA PHE A 356 -16.56 18.72 10.31
C PHE A 356 -15.99 17.95 9.11
N THR A 357 -15.01 17.07 9.31
CA THR A 357 -14.45 16.21 8.28
C THR A 357 -15.53 15.35 7.63
N THR A 358 -16.36 14.72 8.46
CA THR A 358 -17.48 13.89 7.99
C THR A 358 -18.50 14.72 7.17
N LEU A 359 -18.75 15.98 7.55
CA LEU A 359 -19.68 16.86 6.85
C LEU A 359 -19.13 17.42 5.53
N THR A 360 -17.82 17.70 5.45
CA THR A 360 -17.22 18.42 4.33
C THR A 360 -16.58 17.50 3.30
N VAL A 361 -15.87 16.48 3.76
CA VAL A 361 -15.14 15.51 2.93
C VAL A 361 -15.86 14.16 2.90
N GLY A 362 -16.43 13.72 4.03
CA GLY A 362 -17.18 12.47 4.17
C GLY A 362 -16.33 11.24 4.45
N HIS A 363 -15.04 11.30 4.14
CA HIS A 363 -14.11 10.16 4.29
C HIS A 363 -12.72 10.61 4.76
N LEU A 364 -11.92 9.63 5.18
CA LEU A 364 -10.50 9.78 5.40
C LEU A 364 -9.73 8.89 4.42
N ASN A 365 -8.73 9.44 3.79
CA ASN A 365 -7.81 8.72 2.90
C ASN A 365 -6.44 8.53 3.57
N ILE A 366 -5.53 7.83 2.91
CA ILE A 366 -4.20 7.49 3.44
C ILE A 366 -3.35 8.73 3.81
N LEU A 367 -3.56 9.87 3.16
CA LEU A 367 -2.87 11.12 3.49
C LEU A 367 -3.55 11.80 4.68
N THR A 368 -4.88 11.90 4.64
CA THR A 368 -5.66 12.65 5.62
C THR A 368 -5.77 11.96 6.98
N ILE A 369 -5.61 10.62 7.05
CA ILE A 369 -5.68 9.88 8.32
C ILE A 369 -4.68 10.38 9.38
N THR A 370 -3.58 10.99 8.96
CA THR A 370 -2.53 11.52 9.84
C THR A 370 -2.92 12.83 10.56
N PHE A 371 -4.07 13.42 10.24
CA PHE A 371 -4.46 14.74 10.76
C PHE A 371 -4.63 14.80 12.28
N VAL A 372 -5.06 13.70 12.93
CA VAL A 372 -5.35 13.69 14.38
C VAL A 372 -4.09 13.99 15.22
N PRO A 373 -2.97 13.22 15.12
CA PRO A 373 -1.76 13.54 15.85
C PRO A 373 -1.16 14.89 15.48
N MET A 374 -1.32 15.33 14.23
CA MET A 374 -0.91 16.68 13.79
C MET A 374 -1.69 17.77 14.53
N LEU A 375 -3.02 17.70 14.56
CA LEU A 375 -3.83 18.68 15.24
C LEU A 375 -3.66 18.65 16.77
N ILE A 376 -3.40 17.49 17.37
CA ILE A 376 -3.03 17.41 18.79
C ILE A 376 -1.82 18.31 19.08
N GLY A 377 -0.75 18.18 18.28
CA GLY A 377 0.45 18.98 18.43
C GLY A 377 0.27 20.47 18.18
N LEU A 378 -0.62 20.85 17.26
CA LEU A 378 -0.83 22.23 16.86
C LEU A 378 -1.87 22.99 17.70
N ALA A 379 -3.02 22.36 17.97
CA ALA A 379 -4.13 23.07 18.61
C ALA A 379 -3.94 23.23 20.13
N ILE A 380 -3.10 22.40 20.76
CA ILE A 380 -2.74 22.57 22.19
C ILE A 380 -2.02 23.91 22.43
N ASP A 381 -1.33 24.44 21.44
CA ASP A 381 -0.58 25.69 21.45
C ASP A 381 -1.46 26.89 21.91
N PHE A 382 -2.70 26.95 21.46
CA PHE A 382 -3.64 28.00 21.85
C PHE A 382 -3.87 28.04 23.36
N GLY A 383 -4.02 26.84 23.97
CA GLY A 383 -4.17 26.72 25.43
C GLY A 383 -2.89 27.09 26.19
N VAL A 384 -1.73 26.67 25.64
CA VAL A 384 -0.41 26.97 26.23
C VAL A 384 -0.20 28.49 26.35
N HIS A 385 -0.38 29.22 25.25
CA HIS A 385 -0.22 30.67 25.21
C HIS A 385 -1.22 31.41 26.13
N LEU A 386 -2.50 31.00 26.11
CA LEU A 386 -3.53 31.61 26.93
C LEU A 386 -3.26 31.41 28.44
N ILE A 387 -2.96 30.18 28.82
CA ILE A 387 -2.68 29.84 30.25
C ILE A 387 -1.43 30.56 30.75
N THR A 388 -0.34 30.59 29.96
CA THR A 388 0.89 31.24 30.34
C THR A 388 0.70 32.72 30.62
N ARG A 389 -0.09 33.42 29.76
CA ARG A 389 -0.35 34.82 29.99
C ARG A 389 -1.29 35.05 31.17
N TYR A 390 -2.31 34.20 31.32
CA TYR A 390 -3.22 34.24 32.46
C TYR A 390 -2.47 34.12 33.80
N GLU A 391 -1.52 33.16 33.90
CA GLU A 391 -0.63 32.99 35.04
C GLU A 391 0.22 34.23 35.32
N GLU A 392 0.84 34.80 34.26
CA GLU A 392 1.64 36.02 34.38
C GLU A 392 0.84 37.17 35.01
N GLU A 393 -0.40 37.36 34.54
CA GLU A 393 -1.25 38.46 35.04
C GLU A 393 -1.76 38.20 36.49
N LEU A 394 -2.00 36.94 36.86
CA LEU A 394 -2.30 36.55 38.25
C LEU A 394 -1.10 36.81 39.18
N ARG A 395 0.12 36.52 38.75
CA ARG A 395 1.36 36.82 39.50
C ARG A 395 1.58 38.32 39.71
N HIS A 396 1.07 39.15 38.80
CA HIS A 396 1.03 40.61 38.96
C HIS A 396 -0.09 41.11 39.92
N GLY A 397 -0.77 40.22 40.64
CA GLY A 397 -1.77 40.53 41.63
C GLY A 397 -3.14 40.90 41.09
N LYS A 398 -3.45 40.60 39.86
CA LYS A 398 -4.77 40.88 39.30
C LYS A 398 -5.81 39.85 39.72
N THR A 399 -7.06 40.24 39.78
CA THR A 399 -8.18 39.33 39.96
C THR A 399 -8.32 38.37 38.78
N GLU A 400 -8.90 37.16 38.97
CA GLU A 400 -9.05 36.14 37.92
C GLU A 400 -9.71 36.68 36.67
N ALA A 401 -10.80 37.42 36.81
CA ALA A 401 -11.51 38.03 35.70
C ALA A 401 -10.68 39.11 34.96
N ALA A 402 -9.94 39.96 35.69
CA ALA A 402 -9.08 40.96 35.07
C ALA A 402 -7.83 40.33 34.41
N ALA A 403 -7.26 39.32 35.00
CA ALA A 403 -6.16 38.53 34.43
C ALA A 403 -6.57 37.81 33.13
N LEU A 404 -7.76 37.17 33.15
CA LEU A 404 -8.31 36.53 32.00
C LEU A 404 -8.63 37.53 30.85
N THR A 405 -9.24 38.67 31.19
CA THR A 405 -9.53 39.70 30.20
C THR A 405 -8.26 40.21 29.53
N LYS A 406 -7.21 40.46 30.31
CA LYS A 406 -5.92 40.91 29.77
C LYS A 406 -5.23 39.84 28.91
N ALA A 407 -5.28 38.59 29.37
CA ALA A 407 -4.75 37.43 28.58
C ALA A 407 -5.49 37.28 27.25
N MET A 408 -6.83 37.35 27.25
CA MET A 408 -7.64 37.23 26.06
C MET A 408 -7.40 38.40 25.09
N VAL A 409 -7.30 39.64 25.59
CA VAL A 409 -7.11 40.81 24.74
C VAL A 409 -5.73 40.88 24.12
N PHE A 410 -4.67 40.69 24.87
CA PHE A 410 -3.30 40.87 24.35
C PHE A 410 -2.74 39.59 23.71
N THR A 411 -2.82 38.47 24.38
CA THR A 411 -2.29 37.20 23.83
C THR A 411 -3.28 36.54 22.89
N GLY A 412 -4.61 36.68 23.13
CA GLY A 412 -5.65 36.15 22.24
C GLY A 412 -5.57 36.69 20.83
N GLN A 413 -5.18 37.96 20.61
CA GLN A 413 -4.93 38.51 19.27
C GLN A 413 -3.79 37.78 18.57
N GLY A 414 -2.71 37.50 19.29
CA GLY A 414 -1.56 36.72 18.77
C GLY A 414 -1.94 35.27 18.45
N ILE A 415 -2.70 34.63 19.34
CA ILE A 415 -3.21 33.26 19.12
C ILE A 415 -4.12 33.22 17.90
N PHE A 416 -5.06 34.16 17.76
CA PHE A 416 -5.94 34.24 16.59
C PHE A 416 -5.16 34.40 15.29
N THR A 417 -4.16 35.29 15.28
CA THR A 417 -3.32 35.48 14.09
C THR A 417 -2.50 34.24 13.78
N GLY A 418 -1.91 33.61 14.81
CA GLY A 418 -1.19 32.34 14.64
C GLY A 418 -2.10 31.23 14.10
N ALA A 419 -3.30 31.09 14.67
CA ALA A 419 -4.29 30.13 14.18
C ALA A 419 -4.69 30.41 12.72
N LEU A 420 -4.96 31.67 12.38
CA LEU A 420 -5.34 32.05 11.03
C LEU A 420 -4.21 31.85 10.01
N THR A 421 -2.96 32.19 10.36
CA THR A 421 -1.81 31.99 9.47
C THR A 421 -1.54 30.50 9.21
N THR A 422 -1.59 29.67 10.25
CA THR A 422 -1.38 28.21 10.09
C THR A 422 -2.55 27.57 9.36
N ALA A 423 -3.79 27.92 9.71
CA ALA A 423 -4.97 27.45 8.97
C ALA A 423 -4.95 27.92 7.52
N GLY A 424 -4.53 29.16 7.26
CA GLY A 424 -4.38 29.71 5.91
C GLY A 424 -3.32 28.99 5.08
N ALA A 425 -2.22 28.55 5.71
CA ALA A 425 -1.22 27.72 5.05
C ALA A 425 -1.80 26.36 4.62
N PHE A 426 -2.59 25.71 5.47
CA PHE A 426 -3.30 24.48 5.11
C PHE A 426 -4.36 24.73 4.04
N LEU A 427 -5.20 25.74 4.21
CA LEU A 427 -6.24 26.07 3.23
C LEU A 427 -5.66 26.44 1.86
N ALA A 428 -4.45 27.01 1.79
CA ALA A 428 -3.76 27.26 0.52
C ALA A 428 -3.47 25.98 -0.28
N MET A 429 -3.37 24.83 0.40
CA MET A 429 -3.21 23.52 -0.24
C MET A 429 -4.44 23.13 -1.08
N THR A 430 -5.61 23.70 -0.80
CA THR A 430 -6.84 23.45 -1.60
C THR A 430 -6.75 24.01 -3.03
N LEU A 431 -5.79 24.87 -3.30
CA LEU A 431 -5.54 25.45 -4.63
C LEU A 431 -4.71 24.53 -5.54
N THR A 432 -4.26 23.39 -5.05
CA THR A 432 -3.48 22.41 -5.84
C THR A 432 -4.41 21.54 -6.69
N HIS A 433 -3.83 20.79 -7.62
CA HIS A 433 -4.59 19.91 -8.53
C HIS A 433 -4.72 18.47 -8.04
N PHE A 434 -4.20 18.14 -6.84
CA PHE A 434 -4.28 16.80 -6.25
C PHE A 434 -5.33 16.78 -5.15
N LYS A 435 -6.40 16.00 -5.36
CA LYS A 435 -7.59 15.98 -4.48
C LYS A 435 -7.24 15.60 -3.03
N GLY A 436 -6.38 14.59 -2.82
CA GLY A 436 -5.96 14.20 -1.46
C GLY A 436 -5.27 15.33 -0.69
N ILE A 437 -4.49 16.19 -1.38
CA ILE A 437 -3.87 17.39 -0.78
C ILE A 437 -4.92 18.47 -0.49
N GLN A 438 -5.90 18.64 -1.37
CA GLN A 438 -7.02 19.56 -1.14
C GLN A 438 -7.81 19.17 0.11
N GLU A 439 -8.16 17.89 0.23
CA GLU A 439 -8.87 17.36 1.40
C GLU A 439 -8.07 17.52 2.69
N MET A 440 -6.76 17.25 2.66
CA MET A 440 -5.86 17.50 3.79
C MET A 440 -5.87 18.99 4.20
N GLY A 441 -5.84 19.89 3.21
CA GLY A 441 -5.95 21.34 3.43
C GLY A 441 -7.24 21.75 4.13
N ILE A 442 -8.38 21.20 3.69
CA ILE A 442 -9.70 21.45 4.28
C ILE A 442 -9.76 20.91 5.73
N ILE A 443 -9.35 19.65 5.92
CA ILE A 443 -9.44 18.98 7.23
C ILE A 443 -8.53 19.65 8.27
N CYS A 444 -7.26 19.87 7.94
CA CYS A 444 -6.31 20.46 8.88
C CYS A 444 -6.54 21.96 9.07
N GLY A 445 -6.79 22.71 7.98
CA GLY A 445 -7.04 24.14 8.07
C GLY A 445 -8.36 24.47 8.75
N GLY A 446 -9.44 23.84 8.35
CA GLY A 446 -10.75 23.96 8.99
C GLY A 446 -10.73 23.43 10.43
N GLY A 447 -10.10 22.26 10.64
CA GLY A 447 -9.97 21.64 11.95
C GLY A 447 -9.22 22.53 12.95
N LEU A 448 -8.16 23.20 12.53
CA LEU A 448 -7.42 24.12 13.39
C LEU A 448 -8.26 25.32 13.82
N LEU A 449 -9.04 25.89 12.91
CA LEU A 449 -9.99 26.99 13.22
C LEU A 449 -11.12 26.50 14.13
N ILE A 450 -11.57 25.27 13.97
CA ILE A 450 -12.59 24.66 14.82
C ILE A 450 -12.04 24.38 16.21
N CYS A 451 -10.81 23.86 16.35
CA CYS A 451 -10.16 23.64 17.63
C CYS A 451 -9.90 24.96 18.39
N PHE A 452 -9.76 26.08 17.68
CA PHE A 452 -9.65 27.42 18.29
C PHE A 452 -10.92 27.79 19.10
N ILE A 453 -12.11 27.36 18.67
CA ILE A 453 -13.38 27.70 19.31
C ILE A 453 -13.44 27.24 20.79
N PRO A 454 -13.28 25.92 21.13
CA PRO A 454 -13.31 25.50 22.53
C PRO A 454 -12.14 26.08 23.35
N MET A 455 -10.99 26.33 22.72
CA MET A 455 -9.86 26.95 23.42
C MET A 455 -10.13 28.41 23.83
N MET A 456 -10.91 29.15 23.06
CA MET A 456 -11.24 30.55 23.38
C MET A 456 -12.56 30.73 24.10
N THR A 457 -13.39 29.69 24.19
CA THR A 457 -14.71 29.78 24.83
C THR A 457 -14.85 28.86 26.05
N LEU A 458 -14.49 27.56 25.91
CA LEU A 458 -14.62 26.58 26.99
C LEU A 458 -13.47 26.65 27.99
N LEU A 459 -12.22 26.80 27.53
CA LEU A 459 -11.05 26.89 28.39
C LEU A 459 -11.14 28.07 29.37
N PRO A 460 -11.52 29.30 28.97
CA PRO A 460 -11.78 30.39 29.90
C PRO A 460 -12.81 30.07 31.01
N VAL A 461 -13.91 29.37 30.67
CA VAL A 461 -14.92 28.93 31.66
C VAL A 461 -14.30 27.95 32.66
N MET A 462 -13.49 27.02 32.16
CA MET A 462 -12.83 26.02 33.02
C MET A 462 -11.76 26.65 33.93
N LEU A 463 -11.04 27.68 33.42
CA LEU A 463 -10.00 28.38 34.21
C LEU A 463 -10.60 29.16 35.37
N LEU A 464 -11.80 29.70 35.24
CA LEU A 464 -12.52 30.40 36.35
C LEU A 464 -13.07 29.45 37.42
N ARG A 465 -13.06 28.13 37.18
CA ARG A 465 -13.53 27.14 38.17
C ARG A 465 -12.38 26.37 38.79
N GLY A 466 -12.36 26.37 40.12
CA GLY A 466 -11.38 25.63 40.96
C GLY A 466 -10.46 26.54 41.75
N ARG A 467 -9.84 26.02 42.80
CA ARG A 467 -8.86 26.75 43.58
C ARG A 467 -7.60 26.92 42.76
N GLN A 468 -7.13 28.18 42.68
CA GLN A 468 -5.91 28.54 41.97
C GLN A 468 -4.75 28.53 42.97
N ASN A 469 -3.74 27.69 42.82
CA ASN A 469 -2.53 27.72 43.64
C ASN A 469 -1.57 28.85 43.17
N VAL A 470 -2.03 30.07 43.32
CA VAL A 470 -1.28 31.27 42.87
C VAL A 470 -0.16 31.65 43.87
N ILE A 471 -0.26 31.17 45.12
CA ILE A 471 0.55 31.68 46.23
C ILE A 471 1.99 31.16 46.20
N ASP A 472 2.26 30.00 45.61
CA ASP A 472 3.59 29.37 45.68
C ASP A 472 4.54 29.77 44.54
N HIS A 473 4.13 30.62 43.61
CA HIS A 473 4.93 31.02 42.48
C HIS A 473 5.39 32.47 42.54
N ARG A 474 5.93 32.89 43.67
CA ARG A 474 6.75 34.12 43.72
C ARG A 474 7.93 33.93 42.77
N ALA A 475 8.11 34.88 41.83
CA ALA A 475 9.25 34.88 40.93
C ALA A 475 10.51 34.88 41.79
N THR A 476 11.22 33.78 41.80
CA THR A 476 12.59 33.74 42.27
C THR A 476 13.41 34.57 41.29
N GLU A 477 14.16 35.53 41.77
CA GLU A 477 15.02 36.45 41.00
C GLU A 477 16.10 35.72 40.16
N ASP A 478 16.29 34.42 40.34
CA ASP A 478 17.21 33.55 39.62
C ASP A 478 16.50 32.73 38.54
N ASP A 479 16.05 33.34 37.48
CA ASP A 479 15.51 32.61 36.31
C ASP A 479 16.68 32.06 35.48
N THR A 480 16.99 30.78 35.63
CA THR A 480 18.00 30.05 34.83
C THR A 480 17.83 30.28 33.33
N ARG A 481 16.59 30.52 32.88
CA ARG A 481 16.29 30.84 31.48
C ARG A 481 16.83 32.20 31.07
N ALA A 482 16.76 33.21 31.97
CA ALA A 482 17.36 34.51 31.70
C ALA A 482 18.88 34.41 31.57
N ARG A 483 19.55 33.60 32.41
CA ARG A 483 20.99 33.35 32.30
C ARG A 483 21.35 32.69 30.96
N ILE A 484 20.61 31.68 30.57
CA ILE A 484 20.82 31.00 29.31
C ILE A 484 20.58 31.96 28.10
N GLU A 485 19.50 32.72 28.12
CA GLU A 485 19.22 33.72 27.09
C GLU A 485 20.33 34.79 26.96
N ASN A 486 20.86 35.23 28.07
CA ASN A 486 21.92 36.22 28.08
C ASN A 486 23.21 35.76 27.39
N ILE A 487 23.47 34.48 27.27
CA ILE A 487 24.63 33.94 26.56
C ILE A 487 24.64 34.41 25.10
N TRP A 488 23.49 34.31 24.39
CA TRP A 488 23.43 34.71 23.00
C TRP A 488 23.01 36.19 22.80
N LEU A 489 22.27 36.78 23.72
CA LEU A 489 21.93 38.20 23.65
C LEU A 489 23.14 39.12 23.82
N GLN A 490 24.11 38.72 24.67
CA GLN A 490 25.32 39.51 24.88
C GLN A 490 26.30 39.46 23.70
N ARG A 491 26.26 38.36 22.88
CA ARG A 491 27.16 38.13 21.76
C ARG A 491 26.41 37.92 20.45
N PRO A 492 25.57 38.85 19.99
CA PRO A 492 24.69 38.65 18.82
C PRO A 492 25.46 38.41 17.51
N LEU A 493 26.63 39.02 17.33
CA LEU A 493 27.47 38.79 16.12
C LEU A 493 28.01 37.35 16.07
N LEU A 494 28.34 36.76 17.25
CA LEU A 494 28.81 35.37 17.33
C LEU A 494 27.65 34.41 16.92
N VAL A 495 26.45 34.67 17.43
CA VAL A 495 25.25 33.88 17.03
C VAL A 495 25.01 33.97 15.53
N MET A 496 25.08 35.17 14.94
CA MET A 496 24.95 35.37 13.52
C MET A 496 26.00 34.60 12.72
N GLY A 497 27.28 34.63 13.17
CA GLY A 497 28.38 33.91 12.55
C GLY A 497 28.20 32.38 12.61
N ILE A 498 27.83 31.84 13.76
CA ILE A 498 27.54 30.40 13.92
C ILE A 498 26.36 30.00 13.04
N THR A 499 25.26 30.75 13.04
CA THR A 499 24.10 30.47 12.19
C THR A 499 24.46 30.49 10.71
N ALA A 500 25.25 31.47 10.26
CA ALA A 500 25.72 31.54 8.88
C ALA A 500 26.60 30.32 8.52
N GLY A 501 27.53 29.93 9.41
CA GLY A 501 28.35 28.73 9.21
C GLY A 501 27.52 27.45 9.12
N LEU A 502 26.55 27.29 10.00
CA LEU A 502 25.61 26.14 9.95
C LEU A 502 24.76 26.17 8.68
N CYS A 503 24.30 27.33 8.22
CA CYS A 503 23.55 27.45 6.96
C CYS A 503 24.41 27.08 5.74
N LEU A 504 25.70 27.45 5.72
CA LEU A 504 26.62 27.06 4.64
C LEU A 504 26.88 25.55 4.64
N ALA A 505 27.09 24.95 5.80
CA ALA A 505 27.26 23.50 5.93
C ALA A 505 25.97 22.76 5.52
N ALA A 506 24.83 23.22 5.99
CA ALA A 506 23.53 22.65 5.62
C ALA A 506 23.24 22.79 4.11
N PHE A 507 23.58 23.92 3.50
CA PHE A 507 23.44 24.12 2.06
C PHE A 507 24.33 23.15 1.25
N TRP A 508 25.54 22.89 1.72
CA TRP A 508 26.43 21.94 1.07
C TRP A 508 25.87 20.51 1.13
N GLU A 509 25.42 20.08 2.30
CA GLU A 509 24.84 18.75 2.51
C GLU A 509 23.48 18.57 1.84
N SER A 510 22.65 19.60 1.75
CA SER A 510 21.33 19.54 1.13
C SER A 510 21.37 19.13 -0.36
N ARG A 511 22.50 19.29 -1.04
CA ARG A 511 22.70 18.86 -2.44
C ARG A 511 22.64 17.34 -2.62
N LYS A 512 22.81 16.57 -1.53
CA LYS A 512 22.73 15.10 -1.55
C LYS A 512 21.29 14.60 -1.44
N VAL A 513 20.35 15.48 -1.11
CA VAL A 513 18.94 15.12 -0.98
C VAL A 513 18.38 14.80 -2.35
N HIS A 514 17.83 13.61 -2.49
CA HIS A 514 17.16 13.12 -3.70
C HIS A 514 15.74 12.73 -3.39
N PHE A 515 14.94 12.56 -4.44
CA PHE A 515 13.55 12.12 -4.31
C PHE A 515 13.44 10.63 -4.60
N ASP A 516 12.88 9.84 -3.67
CA ASP A 516 12.58 8.42 -3.86
C ASP A 516 11.09 8.28 -4.23
N TYR A 517 10.84 7.82 -5.45
CA TYR A 517 9.49 7.64 -5.99
C TYR A 517 8.89 6.27 -5.67
N ASN A 518 9.66 5.32 -5.13
CA ASN A 518 9.22 3.95 -4.94
C ASN A 518 8.19 3.82 -3.81
N LEU A 519 6.92 3.60 -4.18
CA LEU A 519 5.79 3.44 -3.26
C LEU A 519 5.90 2.20 -2.37
N ILE A 520 6.44 1.10 -2.89
CA ILE A 520 6.57 -0.16 -2.13
C ILE A 520 7.52 0.03 -0.94
N LYS A 521 8.58 0.84 -1.11
CA LYS A 521 9.52 1.13 0.00
C LYS A 521 8.89 1.91 1.15
N MET A 522 7.75 2.56 0.93
CA MET A 522 7.04 3.31 1.97
C MET A 522 6.13 2.44 2.83
N GLN A 523 5.74 1.27 2.32
CA GLN A 523 4.92 0.32 3.06
C GLN A 523 5.69 -0.32 4.22
N SER A 524 4.98 -0.97 5.12
CA SER A 524 5.60 -1.70 6.23
C SER A 524 6.28 -2.97 5.72
N PRO A 525 7.60 -3.11 5.84
CA PRO A 525 8.33 -4.28 5.33
C PRO A 525 8.00 -5.58 6.08
N SER A 526 7.30 -5.49 7.20
CA SER A 526 6.89 -6.66 8.00
C SER A 526 5.52 -7.21 7.62
N LEU A 527 4.80 -6.56 6.70
CA LEU A 527 3.50 -7.06 6.23
C LEU A 527 3.70 -8.28 5.34
N PRO A 528 2.99 -9.40 5.59
CA PRO A 528 3.12 -10.60 4.78
C PRO A 528 2.87 -10.35 3.28
N SER A 529 1.87 -9.54 2.93
CA SER A 529 1.57 -9.17 1.55
C SER A 529 2.75 -8.50 0.84
N VAL A 530 3.42 -7.57 1.53
CA VAL A 530 4.61 -6.87 1.00
C VAL A 530 5.80 -7.82 0.86
N VAL A 531 6.00 -8.72 1.83
CA VAL A 531 7.09 -9.74 1.77
C VAL A 531 6.92 -10.66 0.57
N PHE A 532 5.69 -11.14 0.33
CA PHE A 532 5.42 -12.03 -0.80
C PHE A 532 5.42 -11.30 -2.14
N GLU A 533 5.01 -10.02 -2.17
CA GLU A 533 5.18 -9.19 -3.37
C GLU A 533 6.64 -9.02 -3.77
N HIS A 534 7.52 -8.69 -2.82
CA HIS A 534 8.96 -8.62 -3.09
C HIS A 534 9.52 -9.95 -3.60
N LYS A 535 9.09 -11.08 -3.04
CA LYS A 535 9.53 -12.41 -3.52
C LYS A 535 9.11 -12.66 -4.96
N LEU A 536 7.91 -12.24 -5.36
CA LEU A 536 7.47 -12.35 -6.74
C LEU A 536 8.29 -11.45 -7.67
N LEU A 537 8.50 -10.19 -7.28
CA LEU A 537 9.31 -9.24 -8.06
C LEU A 537 10.76 -9.73 -8.26
N ASP A 538 11.36 -10.31 -7.21
CA ASP A 538 12.72 -10.84 -7.26
C ASP A 538 12.83 -12.16 -8.07
N SER A 539 11.72 -12.88 -8.21
CA SER A 539 11.67 -14.22 -8.84
C SER A 539 11.15 -14.20 -10.28
N ALA A 540 10.59 -13.08 -10.73
CA ALA A 540 10.01 -12.94 -12.06
C ALA A 540 11.08 -12.52 -13.08
N ASP A 541 11.18 -13.28 -14.18
CA ASP A 541 12.05 -12.93 -15.30
C ASP A 541 11.55 -11.71 -16.10
N LYS A 542 10.28 -11.33 -15.92
CA LYS A 542 9.63 -10.18 -16.55
C LYS A 542 8.95 -9.33 -15.48
N SER A 543 8.78 -8.03 -15.75
CA SER A 543 7.96 -7.15 -14.90
C SER A 543 6.53 -7.67 -14.78
N LEU A 544 5.97 -7.62 -13.59
CA LEU A 544 4.54 -7.91 -13.36
C LEU A 544 3.64 -6.72 -13.74
N LEU A 545 4.23 -5.52 -13.82
CA LEU A 545 3.52 -4.31 -14.19
C LEU A 545 3.55 -4.12 -15.70
N TYR A 546 2.42 -3.75 -16.28
CA TYR A 546 2.29 -3.54 -17.71
C TYR A 546 1.64 -2.19 -18.05
N GLY A 547 2.06 -1.62 -19.18
CA GLY A 547 1.34 -0.55 -19.85
C GLY A 547 0.16 -1.13 -20.63
N ALA A 548 -0.93 -0.39 -20.72
CA ALA A 548 -2.16 -0.82 -21.37
C ALA A 548 -2.55 0.13 -22.51
N VAL A 549 -2.95 -0.44 -23.62
CA VAL A 549 -3.51 0.28 -24.77
C VAL A 549 -4.82 -0.38 -25.20
N MET A 550 -5.87 0.42 -25.33
CA MET A 550 -7.19 -0.03 -25.78
C MET A 550 -7.37 0.33 -27.25
N VAL A 551 -7.79 -0.64 -28.06
CA VAL A 551 -7.95 -0.48 -29.52
C VAL A 551 -9.35 -0.90 -29.95
N ASP A 552 -9.95 -0.15 -30.88
CA ASP A 552 -11.34 -0.37 -31.30
C ASP A 552 -11.51 -1.52 -32.30
N SER A 553 -10.43 -2.02 -32.92
CA SER A 553 -10.50 -3.14 -33.87
C SER A 553 -9.31 -4.08 -33.74
N LEU A 554 -9.53 -5.35 -34.03
CA LEU A 554 -8.52 -6.39 -34.01
C LEU A 554 -7.36 -6.10 -34.99
N THR A 555 -7.67 -5.59 -36.19
CA THR A 555 -6.64 -5.24 -37.19
C THR A 555 -5.70 -4.18 -36.66
N ASN A 556 -6.25 -3.11 -36.04
CA ASN A 556 -5.46 -2.07 -35.42
C ASN A 556 -4.65 -2.59 -34.24
N ALA A 557 -5.21 -3.54 -33.47
CA ALA A 557 -4.52 -4.14 -32.33
C ALA A 557 -3.26 -4.91 -32.77
N VAL A 558 -3.37 -5.69 -33.87
CA VAL A 558 -2.24 -6.43 -34.44
C VAL A 558 -1.17 -5.47 -34.98
N GLU A 559 -1.58 -4.45 -35.75
CA GLU A 559 -0.64 -3.47 -36.32
C GLU A 559 0.08 -2.70 -35.19
N LEU A 560 -0.66 -2.27 -34.19
CA LEU A 560 -0.12 -1.50 -33.07
C LEU A 560 0.82 -2.36 -32.21
N ARG A 561 0.45 -3.64 -32.00
CA ARG A 561 1.29 -4.62 -31.30
C ARG A 561 2.68 -4.75 -31.94
N GLU A 562 2.72 -4.90 -33.28
CA GLU A 562 4.00 -5.02 -34.00
C GLU A 562 4.83 -3.73 -33.88
N LYS A 563 4.21 -2.56 -33.95
CA LYS A 563 4.89 -1.28 -33.75
C LYS A 563 5.47 -1.15 -32.33
N ILE A 564 4.69 -1.52 -31.31
CA ILE A 564 5.09 -1.44 -29.91
C ILE A 564 6.22 -2.43 -29.61
N LYS A 565 6.16 -3.64 -30.18
CA LYS A 565 7.18 -4.67 -29.97
C LYS A 565 8.56 -4.27 -30.49
N GLN A 566 8.63 -3.33 -31.44
CA GLN A 566 9.91 -2.80 -31.95
C GLN A 566 10.56 -1.76 -31.02
N LEU A 567 9.86 -1.31 -29.96
CA LEU A 567 10.43 -0.33 -29.03
C LEU A 567 11.49 -0.99 -28.12
N PRO A 568 12.64 -0.37 -27.94
CA PRO A 568 13.76 -0.95 -27.20
C PRO A 568 13.49 -1.12 -25.68
N VAL A 569 12.44 -0.50 -25.18
CA VAL A 569 12.03 -0.54 -23.77
C VAL A 569 10.99 -1.62 -23.46
N VAL A 570 10.50 -2.31 -24.48
CA VAL A 570 9.44 -3.33 -24.39
C VAL A 570 10.07 -4.72 -24.41
N ALA A 571 9.70 -5.56 -23.45
CA ALA A 571 10.06 -6.97 -23.40
C ALA A 571 9.11 -7.81 -24.21
N ASP A 572 7.78 -7.62 -24.02
CA ASP A 572 6.74 -8.40 -24.67
C ASP A 572 5.42 -7.61 -24.74
N VAL A 573 4.51 -8.06 -25.60
CA VAL A 573 3.17 -7.48 -25.75
C VAL A 573 2.14 -8.60 -25.83
N ASP A 574 1.27 -8.70 -24.84
CA ASP A 574 0.18 -9.67 -24.78
C ASP A 574 -1.15 -9.07 -25.29
N PRO A 575 -2.04 -9.87 -25.84
CA PRO A 575 -1.90 -11.30 -26.11
C PRO A 575 -1.15 -11.58 -27.43
N PRO A 576 -0.41 -12.68 -27.51
CA PRO A 576 0.31 -13.05 -28.73
C PRO A 576 -0.62 -13.53 -29.86
N PHE A 577 -1.82 -14.06 -29.51
CA PHE A 577 -2.72 -14.73 -30.43
C PHE A 577 -3.62 -13.80 -31.26
N TYR A 578 -3.62 -12.49 -31.07
CA TYR A 578 -4.45 -11.60 -31.89
C TYR A 578 -4.18 -11.72 -33.39
N GLY A 579 -2.93 -11.96 -33.78
CA GLY A 579 -2.56 -12.20 -35.18
C GLY A 579 -3.18 -13.45 -35.75
N ASP A 580 -3.39 -14.49 -34.95
CA ASP A 580 -3.91 -15.77 -35.41
C ASP A 580 -5.36 -15.68 -35.93
N PHE A 581 -6.17 -14.77 -35.39
CA PHE A 581 -7.55 -14.54 -35.84
C PHE A 581 -7.63 -13.89 -37.25
N LEU A 582 -6.57 -13.22 -37.69
CA LEU A 582 -6.51 -12.53 -38.97
C LEU A 582 -5.73 -13.32 -40.04
N MET A 583 -4.97 -14.36 -39.64
CA MET A 583 -4.19 -15.17 -40.56
C MET A 583 -5.04 -16.24 -41.25
N ASP A 584 -4.56 -16.70 -42.41
CA ASP A 584 -5.11 -17.91 -43.03
C ASP A 584 -4.78 -19.14 -42.19
N GLN A 585 -5.81 -19.74 -41.61
CA GLN A 585 -5.68 -20.90 -40.72
C GLN A 585 -5.87 -22.23 -41.42
N SER A 586 -5.96 -22.24 -42.76
CA SER A 586 -6.24 -23.46 -43.57
C SER A 586 -5.25 -24.59 -43.25
N LYS A 587 -3.95 -24.27 -43.08
CA LYS A 587 -2.92 -25.26 -42.72
C LYS A 587 -3.07 -25.77 -41.30
N LYS A 588 -3.43 -24.90 -40.34
CA LYS A 588 -3.72 -25.32 -38.97
C LYS A 588 -4.91 -26.27 -38.92
N LEU A 589 -5.99 -25.94 -39.61
CA LEU A 589 -7.19 -26.80 -39.70
C LEU A 589 -6.84 -28.17 -40.30
N GLU A 590 -6.03 -28.18 -41.37
CA GLU A 590 -5.58 -29.45 -41.98
C GLU A 590 -4.74 -30.27 -40.97
N LEU A 591 -3.81 -29.65 -40.24
CA LEU A 591 -3.00 -30.33 -39.23
C LEU A 591 -3.86 -30.86 -38.07
N VAL A 592 -4.87 -30.08 -37.60
CA VAL A 592 -5.82 -30.55 -36.60
C VAL A 592 -6.61 -31.75 -37.10
N GLY A 593 -7.08 -31.72 -38.36
CA GLY A 593 -7.77 -32.85 -39.00
C GLY A 593 -6.85 -34.11 -39.08
N GLN A 594 -5.58 -33.93 -39.40
CA GLN A 594 -4.58 -35.01 -39.42
C GLN A 594 -4.35 -35.57 -37.99
N ILE A 595 -4.25 -34.73 -36.96
CA ILE A 595 -4.12 -35.16 -35.55
C ILE A 595 -5.35 -35.97 -35.14
N LYS A 596 -6.56 -35.53 -35.49
CA LYS A 596 -7.82 -36.27 -35.22
C LYS A 596 -7.82 -37.64 -35.86
N GLN A 597 -7.37 -37.75 -37.13
CA GLN A 597 -7.30 -39.04 -37.84
C GLN A 597 -6.35 -40.02 -37.15
N GLU A 598 -5.19 -39.55 -36.64
CA GLU A 598 -4.22 -40.43 -35.96
C GLU A 598 -4.81 -41.02 -34.65
N ILE A 599 -5.73 -40.33 -33.99
CA ILE A 599 -6.30 -40.75 -32.71
C ILE A 599 -7.76 -41.23 -32.80
N ALA A 600 -8.38 -41.21 -33.99
CA ALA A 600 -9.80 -41.57 -34.19
C ALA A 600 -10.14 -43.01 -33.75
N SER A 601 -9.15 -43.89 -33.76
CA SER A 601 -9.35 -45.31 -33.40
C SER A 601 -9.28 -45.58 -31.90
N PHE A 602 -8.92 -44.57 -31.06
CA PHE A 602 -8.73 -44.77 -29.64
C PHE A 602 -10.09 -44.72 -28.93
N GLN A 603 -10.44 -45.85 -28.30
CA GLN A 603 -11.60 -45.96 -27.41
C GLN A 603 -11.10 -46.50 -26.07
N PHE A 604 -11.28 -45.73 -25.00
CA PHE A 604 -10.85 -46.08 -23.69
C PHE A 604 -11.95 -46.79 -22.88
N ASN A 605 -11.62 -47.88 -22.24
CA ASN A 605 -12.53 -48.54 -21.33
C ASN A 605 -12.56 -47.78 -20.01
N PRO A 606 -13.71 -47.75 -19.28
CA PRO A 606 -13.76 -47.16 -17.96
C PRO A 606 -12.80 -47.82 -16.99
N ALA A 607 -12.14 -47.04 -16.16
CA ALA A 607 -11.20 -47.55 -15.16
C ALA A 607 -11.89 -48.45 -14.13
N ASP A 608 -11.19 -49.49 -13.69
CA ASP A 608 -11.62 -50.36 -12.58
C ASP A 608 -11.56 -49.52 -11.28
N LEU A 609 -12.67 -49.46 -10.57
CA LEU A 609 -12.83 -48.72 -9.31
C LEU A 609 -12.48 -49.52 -8.06
N ARG A 610 -12.19 -50.81 -8.20
CA ARG A 610 -11.85 -51.65 -7.07
C ARG A 610 -10.45 -51.32 -6.53
N PRO A 611 -10.16 -51.58 -5.23
CA PRO A 611 -8.82 -51.46 -4.67
C PRO A 611 -7.81 -52.27 -5.50
N VAL A 612 -6.65 -51.70 -5.73
CA VAL A 612 -5.59 -52.37 -6.52
C VAL A 612 -5.04 -53.55 -5.73
N ASP A 613 -4.94 -54.74 -6.36
CA ASP A 613 -4.21 -55.85 -5.78
C ASP A 613 -2.73 -55.55 -5.76
N ILE A 614 -2.24 -55.12 -4.59
CA ILE A 614 -0.83 -54.72 -4.38
C ILE A 614 0.14 -55.86 -4.61
N TYR A 615 -0.22 -57.07 -4.21
CA TYR A 615 0.65 -58.24 -4.35
C TYR A 615 0.76 -58.65 -5.81
N GLU A 616 -0.33 -58.63 -6.55
CA GLU A 616 -0.34 -58.90 -8.00
C GLU A 616 0.41 -57.83 -8.76
N LEU A 617 0.17 -56.55 -8.47
CA LEU A 617 0.89 -55.41 -9.06
C LEU A 617 2.39 -55.53 -8.75
N SER A 618 2.76 -55.84 -7.52
CA SER A 618 4.17 -56.02 -7.15
C SER A 618 4.85 -57.13 -7.91
N ARG A 619 4.15 -58.26 -8.17
CA ARG A 619 4.62 -59.37 -8.94
C ARG A 619 4.82 -58.98 -10.41
N THR A 620 3.84 -58.27 -11.00
CA THR A 620 3.89 -57.81 -12.36
C THR A 620 5.03 -56.82 -12.58
N LEU A 621 5.22 -55.88 -11.65
CA LEU A 621 6.34 -54.92 -11.67
C LEU A 621 7.70 -55.60 -11.46
N TYR A 622 7.76 -56.70 -10.67
CA TYR A 622 8.98 -57.46 -10.51
C TYR A 622 9.38 -58.19 -11.81
N GLY A 623 8.40 -58.64 -12.57
CA GLY A 623 8.61 -59.17 -13.92
C GLY A 623 9.25 -58.14 -14.84
N LEU A 624 8.66 -56.92 -14.86
CA LEU A 624 9.19 -55.80 -15.64
C LEU A 624 10.61 -55.42 -15.20
N TYR A 625 10.89 -55.36 -13.89
CA TYR A 625 12.21 -55.10 -13.35
C TYR A 625 13.26 -56.10 -13.84
N GLY A 626 12.88 -57.42 -13.98
CA GLY A 626 13.74 -58.45 -14.56
C GLY A 626 13.99 -58.25 -16.04
N TYR A 627 12.94 -57.94 -16.85
CA TYR A 627 13.11 -57.68 -18.29
C TYR A 627 13.98 -56.44 -18.57
N LEU A 628 13.84 -55.37 -17.79
CA LEU A 628 14.70 -54.22 -17.86
C LEU A 628 16.16 -54.53 -17.50
N GLY A 629 16.38 -55.47 -16.57
CA GLY A 629 17.72 -55.96 -16.24
C GLY A 629 18.39 -56.67 -17.43
N ASN A 630 17.65 -57.57 -18.10
CA ASN A 630 18.13 -58.23 -19.31
C ASN A 630 18.43 -57.25 -20.44
N ALA A 631 17.53 -56.22 -20.62
CA ALA A 631 17.75 -55.18 -21.60
C ALA A 631 19.02 -54.35 -21.31
N LEU A 632 19.28 -54.04 -20.03
CA LEU A 632 20.50 -53.35 -19.59
C LEU A 632 21.78 -54.16 -19.87
N GLU A 633 21.76 -55.47 -19.70
CA GLU A 633 22.88 -56.32 -20.00
C GLU A 633 23.17 -56.37 -21.52
N GLU A 634 22.11 -56.30 -22.35
CA GLU A 634 22.25 -56.37 -23.79
C GLU A 634 22.68 -55.01 -24.40
N VAL A 635 22.14 -53.86 -23.88
CA VAL A 635 22.54 -52.51 -24.30
C VAL A 635 23.99 -52.22 -23.86
N GLY A 636 24.38 -52.65 -22.66
CA GLY A 636 25.70 -52.39 -22.10
C GLY A 636 26.07 -50.90 -22.08
N ASN A 637 27.23 -50.55 -22.66
CA ASN A 637 27.68 -49.16 -22.78
C ASN A 637 27.51 -48.59 -24.20
N SER A 638 26.76 -49.28 -25.08
CA SER A 638 26.60 -48.88 -26.48
C SER A 638 25.70 -47.63 -26.67
N ASP A 639 24.76 -47.40 -25.77
CA ASP A 639 23.87 -46.21 -25.75
C ASP A 639 23.71 -45.71 -24.30
N PRO A 640 24.45 -44.65 -23.90
CA PRO A 640 24.40 -44.12 -22.56
C PRO A 640 23.04 -43.54 -22.19
N ASP A 641 22.33 -42.93 -23.14
CA ASP A 641 21.02 -42.32 -22.88
C ASP A 641 19.95 -43.39 -22.63
N LEU A 642 19.91 -44.41 -23.45
CA LEU A 642 19.02 -45.55 -23.26
C LEU A 642 19.35 -46.30 -21.96
N THR A 643 20.62 -46.48 -21.66
CA THR A 643 21.07 -47.08 -20.39
C THR A 643 20.56 -46.28 -19.21
N GLY A 644 20.69 -44.94 -19.25
CA GLY A 644 20.17 -44.02 -18.23
C GLY A 644 18.66 -44.14 -18.02
N GLN A 645 17.89 -44.23 -19.09
CA GLN A 645 16.43 -44.41 -19.04
C GLN A 645 15.99 -45.73 -18.44
N LEU A 646 16.63 -46.82 -18.84
CA LEU A 646 16.39 -48.19 -18.32
C LEU A 646 16.72 -48.27 -16.81
N VAL A 647 17.84 -47.69 -16.38
CA VAL A 647 18.24 -47.63 -14.97
C VAL A 647 17.21 -46.80 -14.16
N SER A 648 16.79 -45.65 -14.68
CA SER A 648 15.82 -44.78 -14.02
C SER A 648 14.47 -45.47 -13.81
N LEU A 649 13.93 -46.11 -14.85
CA LEU A 649 12.69 -46.87 -14.73
C LEU A 649 12.82 -48.03 -13.75
N ARG A 650 13.90 -48.78 -13.80
CA ARG A 650 14.17 -49.90 -12.91
C ARG A 650 14.20 -49.43 -11.46
N GLN A 651 14.87 -48.34 -11.19
CA GLN A 651 14.94 -47.74 -9.85
C GLN A 651 13.59 -47.22 -9.36
N ALA A 652 12.81 -46.59 -10.22
CA ALA A 652 11.46 -46.18 -9.91
C ALA A 652 10.54 -47.36 -9.55
N ILE A 653 10.58 -48.45 -10.32
CA ILE A 653 9.84 -49.68 -10.03
C ILE A 653 10.22 -50.27 -8.66
N GLU A 654 11.51 -50.34 -8.35
CA GLU A 654 11.99 -50.85 -7.07
C GLU A 654 11.47 -49.99 -5.91
N ASN A 655 11.52 -48.66 -6.07
CA ASN A 655 11.00 -47.71 -5.07
C ASN A 655 9.48 -47.84 -4.89
N LEU A 656 8.71 -47.93 -5.97
CA LEU A 656 7.26 -48.12 -5.89
C LEU A 656 6.93 -49.42 -5.14
N ARG A 657 7.57 -50.51 -5.48
CA ARG A 657 7.37 -51.80 -4.81
C ARG A 657 7.71 -51.74 -3.32
N LYS A 658 8.78 -51.02 -2.97
CA LYS A 658 9.18 -50.84 -1.58
C LYS A 658 8.14 -50.02 -0.81
N VAL A 659 7.68 -48.89 -1.37
CA VAL A 659 6.70 -48.00 -0.72
C VAL A 659 5.34 -48.69 -0.56
N MET A 660 4.80 -49.30 -1.62
CA MET A 660 3.47 -49.90 -1.57
C MET A 660 3.36 -51.13 -0.64
N LEU A 661 4.48 -51.84 -0.38
CA LEU A 661 4.53 -52.98 0.54
C LEU A 661 4.98 -52.60 1.95
N GLN A 662 5.25 -51.33 2.22
CA GLN A 662 5.72 -50.87 3.52
C GLN A 662 4.56 -50.76 4.52
N GLY A 663 4.79 -51.24 5.76
CA GLY A 663 3.84 -51.08 6.85
C GLY A 663 3.09 -52.38 7.22
N ASP A 664 2.06 -52.20 8.04
CA ASP A 664 1.15 -53.27 8.46
C ASP A 664 -0.02 -53.48 7.48
N ALA A 665 -0.87 -54.48 7.72
CA ALA A 665 -1.98 -54.81 6.83
C ALA A 665 -2.97 -53.62 6.60
N PRO A 666 -3.33 -52.79 7.61
CA PRO A 666 -4.14 -51.61 7.39
C PRO A 666 -3.50 -50.56 6.46
N MET A 667 -2.19 -50.33 6.59
CA MET A 667 -1.45 -49.41 5.76
C MET A 667 -1.33 -49.90 4.30
N VAL A 668 -1.13 -51.20 4.11
CA VAL A 668 -1.14 -51.79 2.75
C VAL A 668 -2.53 -51.69 2.12
N ALA A 669 -3.62 -51.80 2.89
CA ALA A 669 -4.96 -51.59 2.39
C ALA A 669 -5.19 -50.11 2.00
N GLU A 670 -4.70 -49.14 2.79
CA GLU A 670 -4.73 -47.71 2.41
C GLU A 670 -3.95 -47.45 1.12
N HIS A 671 -2.80 -48.12 0.95
CA HIS A 671 -2.01 -48.02 -0.30
C HIS A 671 -2.78 -48.58 -1.50
N ALA A 672 -3.55 -49.68 -1.32
CA ALA A 672 -4.41 -50.23 -2.37
C ALA A 672 -5.48 -49.25 -2.81
N ASP A 673 -6.14 -48.55 -1.86
CA ASP A 673 -7.14 -47.51 -2.14
C ASP A 673 -6.53 -46.30 -2.83
N LYS A 674 -5.36 -45.85 -2.37
CA LYS A 674 -4.66 -44.70 -3.00
C LYS A 674 -4.21 -45.01 -4.43
N LEU A 675 -3.72 -46.22 -4.69
CA LEU A 675 -3.37 -46.64 -6.05
C LEU A 675 -4.61 -46.79 -6.94
N ALA A 676 -5.77 -47.21 -6.40
CA ALA A 676 -7.02 -47.24 -7.13
C ALA A 676 -7.48 -45.82 -7.54
N GLN A 677 -7.36 -44.85 -6.62
CA GLN A 677 -7.64 -43.46 -6.92
C GLN A 677 -6.69 -42.85 -7.96
N PHE A 678 -5.39 -43.18 -7.87
CA PHE A 678 -4.40 -42.81 -8.89
C PHE A 678 -4.72 -43.44 -10.24
N GLN A 679 -5.03 -44.75 -10.28
CA GLN A 679 -5.48 -45.46 -11.46
C GLN A 679 -6.66 -44.76 -12.12
N GLN A 680 -7.70 -44.48 -11.33
CA GLN A 680 -8.89 -43.78 -11.80
C GLN A 680 -8.51 -42.42 -12.39
N ALA A 681 -7.69 -41.62 -11.69
CA ALA A 681 -7.25 -40.31 -12.16
C ALA A 681 -6.45 -40.41 -13.47
N LEU A 682 -5.56 -41.39 -13.60
CA LEU A 682 -4.74 -41.60 -14.79
C LEU A 682 -5.59 -42.00 -16.01
N PHE A 683 -6.52 -42.94 -15.84
CA PHE A 683 -7.37 -43.41 -16.93
C PHE A 683 -8.43 -42.38 -17.32
N ALA A 684 -8.97 -41.63 -16.36
CA ALA A 684 -9.87 -40.52 -16.61
C ALA A 684 -9.17 -39.39 -17.41
N ASP A 685 -7.96 -39.01 -16.99
CA ASP A 685 -7.20 -37.97 -17.68
C ASP A 685 -6.81 -38.36 -19.11
N LEU A 686 -6.44 -39.64 -19.32
CA LEU A 686 -6.24 -40.19 -20.65
C LEU A 686 -7.51 -40.12 -21.50
N HIS A 687 -8.62 -40.61 -20.97
CA HIS A 687 -9.93 -40.59 -21.66
C HIS A 687 -10.32 -39.16 -22.03
N ASP A 688 -10.30 -38.25 -21.04
CA ASP A 688 -10.76 -36.88 -21.25
C ASP A 688 -9.85 -36.11 -22.22
N THR A 689 -8.52 -36.31 -22.11
CA THR A 689 -7.55 -35.68 -23.03
C THR A 689 -7.76 -36.15 -24.48
N PHE A 690 -7.84 -37.46 -24.69
CA PHE A 690 -8.01 -37.99 -26.05
C PHE A 690 -9.42 -37.71 -26.58
N GLN A 691 -10.44 -37.74 -25.75
CA GLN A 691 -11.79 -37.34 -26.13
C GLN A 691 -11.83 -35.87 -26.58
N LEU A 692 -11.17 -34.98 -25.80
CA LEU A 692 -11.07 -33.57 -26.16
C LEU A 692 -10.35 -33.38 -27.51
N LEU A 693 -9.23 -34.09 -27.72
CA LEU A 693 -8.48 -34.03 -28.97
C LEU A 693 -9.29 -34.59 -30.17
N GLN A 694 -10.10 -35.65 -29.98
CA GLN A 694 -10.99 -36.17 -31.00
C GLN A 694 -12.12 -35.21 -31.37
N HIS A 695 -12.57 -34.40 -30.41
CA HIS A 695 -13.66 -33.44 -30.62
C HIS A 695 -13.16 -32.04 -30.98
N GLN A 696 -11.88 -31.89 -31.33
CA GLN A 696 -11.39 -30.61 -31.83
C GLN A 696 -12.07 -30.23 -33.14
N ASP A 697 -12.38 -28.95 -33.29
CA ASP A 697 -12.98 -28.42 -34.54
C ASP A 697 -11.87 -28.18 -35.59
N ASP A 698 -11.96 -28.92 -36.67
CA ASP A 698 -11.09 -28.83 -37.85
C ASP A 698 -11.80 -28.19 -39.05
N SER A 699 -13.01 -27.67 -38.87
CA SER A 699 -13.87 -27.15 -39.93
C SER A 699 -13.97 -25.64 -39.97
N THR A 700 -13.94 -24.99 -38.82
CA THR A 700 -14.08 -23.52 -38.70
C THR A 700 -12.83 -22.87 -38.11
N PRO A 701 -12.38 -21.74 -38.69
CA PRO A 701 -11.24 -21.02 -38.17
C PRO A 701 -11.52 -20.46 -36.77
N LEU A 702 -10.46 -20.23 -36.02
CA LEU A 702 -10.54 -19.61 -34.70
C LEU A 702 -11.03 -18.17 -34.81
N GLN A 703 -12.02 -17.80 -34.02
CA GLN A 703 -12.59 -16.45 -33.91
C GLN A 703 -12.46 -15.88 -32.50
N VAL A 704 -12.65 -14.58 -32.36
CA VAL A 704 -12.52 -13.90 -31.04
C VAL A 704 -13.54 -14.45 -30.05
N GLU A 705 -14.74 -14.82 -30.54
CA GLU A 705 -15.83 -15.40 -29.76
C GLU A 705 -15.53 -16.81 -29.24
N ASP A 706 -14.52 -17.47 -29.77
CA ASP A 706 -14.05 -18.78 -29.32
C ASP A 706 -13.08 -18.70 -28.13
N LEU A 707 -12.69 -17.49 -27.72
CA LEU A 707 -11.86 -17.32 -26.54
C LEU A 707 -12.55 -17.87 -25.29
N PRO A 708 -11.84 -18.61 -24.44
CA PRO A 708 -12.33 -18.98 -23.11
C PRO A 708 -12.79 -17.72 -22.34
N PRO A 709 -13.87 -17.79 -21.57
CA PRO A 709 -14.41 -16.62 -20.87
C PRO A 709 -13.36 -15.84 -20.09
N ALA A 710 -12.46 -16.52 -19.38
CA ALA A 710 -11.40 -15.87 -18.61
C ALA A 710 -10.39 -15.09 -19.49
N LEU A 711 -10.10 -15.54 -20.71
CA LEU A 711 -9.24 -14.82 -21.64
C LEU A 711 -10.03 -13.76 -22.42
N HIS A 712 -11.28 -14.06 -22.76
CA HIS A 712 -12.15 -13.09 -23.41
C HIS A 712 -12.33 -11.84 -22.53
N ASP A 713 -12.76 -12.01 -21.29
CA ASP A 713 -13.02 -10.91 -20.36
C ASP A 713 -11.75 -10.14 -19.98
N ARG A 714 -10.59 -10.78 -20.09
CA ARG A 714 -9.29 -10.13 -19.84
C ARG A 714 -8.81 -9.26 -20.99
N PHE A 715 -9.05 -9.68 -22.24
CA PHE A 715 -8.47 -9.04 -23.43
C PHE A 715 -9.50 -8.40 -24.36
N VAL A 716 -10.79 -8.73 -24.21
CA VAL A 716 -11.89 -8.12 -24.96
C VAL A 716 -12.81 -7.40 -23.98
N GLY A 717 -12.95 -6.11 -24.15
CA GLY A 717 -13.72 -5.25 -23.26
C GLY A 717 -15.23 -5.39 -23.45
N VAL A 718 -15.97 -4.87 -22.48
CA VAL A 718 -17.45 -4.91 -22.48
C VAL A 718 -18.06 -4.28 -23.75
N THR A 719 -17.42 -3.24 -24.30
CA THR A 719 -17.88 -2.60 -25.56
C THR A 719 -17.22 -3.17 -26.82
N GLY A 720 -16.47 -4.28 -26.70
CA GLY A 720 -15.80 -4.95 -27.82
C GLY A 720 -14.44 -4.35 -28.18
N LYS A 721 -13.81 -3.58 -27.28
CA LYS A 721 -12.44 -3.09 -27.46
C LYS A 721 -11.43 -4.16 -27.13
N PHE A 722 -10.27 -4.08 -27.81
CA PHE A 722 -9.16 -5.01 -27.62
C PHE A 722 -8.10 -4.39 -26.70
N LEU A 723 -7.58 -5.17 -25.75
CA LEU A 723 -6.53 -4.74 -24.82
C LEU A 723 -5.18 -5.28 -25.29
N LEU A 724 -4.17 -4.40 -25.32
CA LEU A 724 -2.76 -4.76 -25.41
C LEU A 724 -2.10 -4.49 -24.06
N GLN A 725 -1.52 -5.53 -23.46
CA GLN A 725 -0.70 -5.42 -22.24
C GLN A 725 0.78 -5.42 -22.64
N ILE A 726 1.50 -4.37 -22.27
CA ILE A 726 2.86 -4.08 -22.71
C ILE A 726 3.81 -4.19 -21.52
N TYR A 727 4.68 -5.18 -21.56
CA TYR A 727 5.62 -5.44 -20.47
C TYR A 727 6.96 -4.75 -20.72
N PRO A 728 7.47 -3.98 -19.73
CA PRO A 728 8.78 -3.35 -19.83
C PRO A 728 9.91 -4.38 -19.72
N ASN A 729 11.05 -4.08 -20.38
CA ASN A 729 12.26 -4.91 -20.29
C ASN A 729 13.19 -4.50 -19.14
N THR A 730 12.82 -3.46 -18.37
CA THR A 730 13.58 -2.94 -17.25
C THR A 730 12.69 -2.73 -16.04
N ASP A 731 13.27 -2.64 -14.87
CA ASP A 731 12.55 -2.36 -13.62
C ASP A 731 11.91 -0.96 -13.66
N VAL A 732 10.59 -0.91 -13.81
CA VAL A 732 9.79 0.34 -13.84
C VAL A 732 9.49 0.94 -12.47
N TRP A 733 9.94 0.31 -11.38
CA TRP A 733 9.94 0.95 -10.07
C TRP A 733 11.06 1.98 -9.93
N GLN A 734 12.03 1.99 -10.87
CA GLN A 734 13.04 3.01 -11.00
C GLN A 734 12.53 4.14 -11.91
N ARG A 735 12.51 5.36 -11.40
CA ARG A 735 11.94 6.52 -12.08
C ARG A 735 12.45 6.74 -13.50
N ASP A 736 13.77 6.65 -13.70
CA ASP A 736 14.39 6.86 -15.00
C ASP A 736 13.94 5.84 -16.06
N ASN A 737 13.74 4.58 -15.65
CA ASN A 737 13.24 3.52 -16.51
C ASN A 737 11.75 3.70 -16.79
N GLN A 738 10.98 4.05 -15.75
CA GLN A 738 9.56 4.35 -15.86
C GLN A 738 9.31 5.51 -16.84
N GLU A 739 10.06 6.61 -16.73
CA GLU A 739 9.95 7.75 -17.64
C GLU A 739 10.28 7.38 -19.09
N LYS A 740 11.35 6.61 -19.32
CA LYS A 740 11.72 6.12 -20.65
C LYS A 740 10.62 5.25 -21.24
N PHE A 741 10.06 4.35 -20.43
CA PHE A 741 9.00 3.45 -20.85
C PHE A 741 7.72 4.23 -21.23
N VAL A 742 7.23 5.09 -20.35
CA VAL A 742 6.03 5.90 -20.59
C VAL A 742 6.20 6.82 -21.78
N THR A 743 7.36 7.48 -21.89
CA THR A 743 7.65 8.39 -23.02
C THR A 743 7.69 7.63 -24.34
N ALA A 744 8.37 6.48 -24.41
CA ALA A 744 8.42 5.66 -25.60
C ALA A 744 7.03 5.18 -26.04
N LEU A 745 6.20 4.70 -25.10
CA LEU A 745 4.84 4.27 -25.43
C LEU A 745 3.96 5.42 -25.97
N ARG A 746 4.12 6.62 -25.43
CA ARG A 746 3.39 7.81 -25.88
C ARG A 746 3.77 8.27 -27.29
N THR A 747 4.92 7.85 -27.82
CA THR A 747 5.25 8.12 -29.24
C THR A 747 4.37 7.30 -30.18
N VAL A 748 3.81 6.18 -29.70
CA VAL A 748 2.98 5.27 -30.50
C VAL A 748 1.50 5.53 -30.24
N ASP A 749 1.10 5.65 -28.96
CA ASP A 749 -0.27 6.02 -28.58
C ASP A 749 -0.26 7.01 -27.39
N GLY A 750 -0.80 8.21 -27.63
CA GLY A 750 -0.93 9.25 -26.59
C GLY A 750 -1.96 8.93 -25.49
N ASN A 751 -2.77 7.86 -25.65
CA ASN A 751 -3.77 7.43 -24.67
C ASN A 751 -3.33 6.21 -23.85
N VAL A 752 -2.05 5.81 -23.98
CA VAL A 752 -1.50 4.72 -23.17
C VAL A 752 -1.78 4.93 -21.69
N THR A 753 -2.15 3.85 -21.01
CA THR A 753 -2.49 3.80 -19.59
C THR A 753 -1.88 2.53 -18.96
N GLY A 754 -2.40 2.05 -17.85
CA GLY A 754 -1.85 0.91 -17.11
C GLY A 754 -1.00 1.36 -15.93
N THR A 755 -0.65 0.42 -15.05
CA THR A 755 -0.03 0.71 -13.75
C THR A 755 1.25 1.55 -13.82
N PRO A 756 2.24 1.28 -14.71
CA PRO A 756 3.43 2.13 -14.82
C PRO A 756 3.13 3.58 -15.20
N VAL A 757 2.14 3.79 -16.07
CA VAL A 757 1.74 5.13 -16.51
C VAL A 757 1.02 5.87 -15.38
N GLN A 758 0.10 5.18 -14.70
CA GLN A 758 -0.60 5.72 -13.54
C GLN A 758 0.37 6.13 -12.44
N LEU A 759 1.29 5.27 -12.08
CA LEU A 759 2.31 5.57 -11.05
C LEU A 759 3.15 6.79 -11.45
N TYR A 760 3.64 6.83 -12.71
CA TYR A 760 4.44 7.94 -13.21
C TYR A 760 3.73 9.29 -13.08
N GLU A 761 2.49 9.36 -13.52
CA GLU A 761 1.70 10.59 -13.48
C GLU A 761 1.26 10.96 -12.06
N TYR A 762 0.83 9.96 -11.28
CA TYR A 762 0.45 10.13 -9.88
C TYR A 762 1.60 10.73 -9.06
N GLU A 763 2.78 10.15 -9.15
CA GLU A 763 3.99 10.60 -8.44
C GLU A 763 4.40 12.00 -8.85
N THR A 764 4.34 12.31 -10.16
CA THR A 764 4.65 13.62 -10.70
C THR A 764 3.65 14.66 -10.20
N LEU A 765 2.36 14.38 -10.34
CA LEU A 765 1.28 15.30 -9.92
C LEU A 765 1.32 15.56 -8.42
N LEU A 766 1.56 14.50 -7.62
CA LEU A 766 1.66 14.61 -6.16
C LEU A 766 2.85 15.51 -5.75
N LYS A 767 4.03 15.25 -6.29
CA LYS A 767 5.23 16.05 -6.04
C LYS A 767 5.01 17.50 -6.42
N ASP A 768 4.57 17.77 -7.64
CA ASP A 768 4.35 19.12 -8.14
C ASP A 768 3.28 19.85 -7.32
N SER A 769 2.23 19.15 -6.91
CA SER A 769 1.18 19.71 -6.07
C SER A 769 1.70 20.11 -4.69
N TYR A 770 2.57 19.32 -4.05
CA TYR A 770 3.18 19.71 -2.77
C TYR A 770 4.18 20.87 -2.89
N VAL A 771 4.95 20.91 -3.97
CA VAL A 771 5.83 22.06 -4.25
C VAL A 771 4.99 23.33 -4.45
N ASN A 772 3.93 23.28 -5.23
CA ASN A 772 3.00 24.37 -5.40
C ASN A 772 2.30 24.75 -4.09
N ALA A 773 1.86 23.77 -3.29
CA ALA A 773 1.29 23.99 -1.97
C ALA A 773 2.25 24.75 -1.05
N ALA A 774 3.56 24.45 -1.09
CA ALA A 774 4.56 25.15 -0.29
C ALA A 774 4.66 26.64 -0.71
N TRP A 775 4.67 26.93 -2.02
CA TRP A 775 4.65 28.29 -2.52
C TRP A 775 3.36 29.05 -2.18
N TYR A 776 2.21 28.43 -2.34
CA TYR A 776 0.91 29.04 -1.99
C TYR A 776 0.80 29.28 -0.49
N SER A 777 1.27 28.35 0.35
CA SER A 777 1.31 28.52 1.80
C SER A 777 2.24 29.67 2.19
N LEU A 778 3.43 29.76 1.59
CA LEU A 778 4.38 30.86 1.85
C LEU A 778 3.77 32.22 1.48
N ALA A 779 3.11 32.31 0.32
CA ALA A 779 2.44 33.53 -0.12
C ALA A 779 1.28 33.91 0.82
N ALA A 780 0.42 32.96 1.19
CA ALA A 780 -0.69 33.19 2.11
C ALA A 780 -0.19 33.67 3.48
N ILE A 781 0.85 33.04 4.04
CA ILE A 781 1.47 33.44 5.30
C ILE A 781 2.05 34.85 5.19
N ALA A 782 2.82 35.13 4.14
CA ALA A 782 3.41 36.45 3.94
C ALA A 782 2.35 37.57 3.86
N LEU A 783 1.25 37.31 3.16
CA LEU A 783 0.11 38.24 3.08
C LEU A 783 -0.57 38.42 4.44
N MET A 784 -0.82 37.35 5.19
CA MET A 784 -1.47 37.45 6.50
C MET A 784 -0.60 38.17 7.53
N VAL A 785 0.71 37.88 7.55
CA VAL A 785 1.67 38.57 8.42
C VAL A 785 1.80 40.05 8.02
N LEU A 786 1.80 40.36 6.70
CA LEU A 786 1.79 41.73 6.21
C LEU A 786 0.53 42.49 6.67
N PHE A 787 -0.61 41.84 6.58
CA PHE A 787 -1.89 42.45 7.01
C PHE A 787 -1.90 42.70 8.54
N HIS A 788 -1.36 41.75 9.32
CA HIS A 788 -1.30 41.87 10.77
C HIS A 788 -0.34 42.99 11.23
N PHE A 789 0.92 42.96 10.78
CA PHE A 789 1.96 43.91 11.23
C PHE A 789 2.04 45.17 10.40
N ARG A 790 1.42 45.20 9.22
CA ARG A 790 1.49 46.30 8.23
C ARG A 790 2.91 46.77 7.96
N SER A 791 3.86 45.85 7.90
CA SER A 791 5.30 46.11 7.78
C SER A 791 5.99 44.96 7.05
N LEU A 792 6.60 45.25 5.90
CA LEU A 792 7.43 44.26 5.17
C LEU A 792 8.60 43.75 5.99
N GLY A 793 9.24 44.62 6.82
CA GLY A 793 10.28 44.20 7.73
C GLY A 793 9.85 43.16 8.74
N ALA A 794 8.56 43.22 9.20
CA ALA A 794 8.02 42.18 10.08
C ALA A 794 7.79 40.86 9.32
N VAL A 795 7.36 40.90 8.07
CA VAL A 795 7.22 39.71 7.23
C VAL A 795 8.58 39.01 7.08
N ILE A 796 9.62 39.74 6.71
CA ILE A 796 10.97 39.19 6.55
C ILE A 796 11.47 38.60 7.90
N LEU A 797 11.32 39.32 9.00
CA LEU A 797 11.78 38.87 10.31
C LEU A 797 11.02 37.63 10.82
N SER A 798 9.74 37.47 10.50
CA SER A 798 8.95 36.28 10.90
C SER A 798 9.28 35.05 10.06
N LEU A 799 9.60 35.24 8.76
CA LEU A 799 9.93 34.14 7.86
C LEU A 799 11.40 33.70 7.97
N LEU A 800 12.30 34.56 8.41
CA LEU A 800 13.74 34.27 8.44
C LEU A 800 14.10 33.04 9.30
N PRO A 801 13.54 32.82 10.52
CA PRO A 801 13.76 31.59 11.28
C PRO A 801 13.29 30.33 10.57
N VAL A 802 12.21 30.44 9.79
CA VAL A 802 11.65 29.32 8.99
C VAL A 802 12.62 28.94 7.87
N VAL A 803 13.13 29.92 7.14
CA VAL A 803 14.11 29.68 6.07
C VAL A 803 15.36 29.02 6.63
N ILE A 804 15.88 29.52 7.75
CA ILE A 804 17.05 28.94 8.42
C ILE A 804 16.76 27.52 8.87
N GLY A 805 15.62 27.29 9.57
CA GLY A 805 15.23 25.99 10.08
C GLY A 805 15.00 24.96 8.97
N THR A 806 14.36 25.36 7.86
CA THR A 806 14.13 24.49 6.69
C THR A 806 15.47 24.15 5.99
N LEU A 807 16.40 25.10 5.91
CA LEU A 807 17.72 24.84 5.35
C LEU A 807 18.52 23.86 6.24
N TRP A 808 18.44 24.01 7.56
CA TRP A 808 19.05 23.05 8.49
C TRP A 808 18.42 21.67 8.40
N LEU A 809 17.08 21.58 8.25
CA LEU A 809 16.38 20.32 8.00
C LEU A 809 16.92 19.65 6.73
N ALA A 810 16.98 20.39 5.61
CA ALA A 810 17.50 19.86 4.36
C ALA A 810 18.98 19.41 4.48
N GLY A 811 19.79 20.16 5.21
CA GLY A 811 21.17 19.78 5.52
C GLY A 811 21.27 18.48 6.35
N LEU A 812 20.42 18.31 7.36
CA LEU A 812 20.36 17.09 8.14
C LEU A 812 19.88 15.90 7.28
N MET A 813 18.90 16.10 6.41
CA MET A 813 18.47 15.07 5.45
C MET A 813 19.63 14.60 4.57
N GLY A 814 20.41 15.55 4.03
CA GLY A 814 21.58 15.20 3.23
C GLY A 814 22.67 14.48 4.04
N TRP A 815 22.89 14.91 5.28
CA TRP A 815 23.88 14.29 6.18
C TRP A 815 23.53 12.83 6.51
N PHE A 816 22.25 12.57 6.82
CA PHE A 816 21.77 11.22 7.16
C PHE A 816 21.28 10.42 5.95
N SER A 817 21.44 10.96 4.73
CA SER A 817 20.97 10.33 3.47
C SER A 817 19.48 9.96 3.51
N ILE A 818 18.64 10.80 4.10
CA ILE A 818 17.20 10.61 4.16
C ILE A 818 16.59 11.17 2.88
N PRO A 819 15.98 10.35 2.01
CA PRO A 819 15.36 10.85 0.79
C PRO A 819 14.04 11.58 1.07
N ILE A 820 13.68 12.50 0.17
CA ILE A 820 12.30 12.97 0.10
C ILE A 820 11.50 11.87 -0.60
N ASN A 821 10.33 11.54 -0.07
CA ASN A 821 9.40 10.58 -0.67
C ASN A 821 7.98 11.16 -0.72
N LEU A 822 7.06 10.42 -1.35
CA LEU A 822 5.68 10.85 -1.55
C LEU A 822 4.90 11.09 -0.24
N ALA A 823 5.29 10.46 0.87
CA ALA A 823 4.66 10.68 2.17
C ALA A 823 5.27 11.88 2.91
N ASN A 824 6.59 12.01 2.94
CA ASN A 824 7.26 13.03 3.73
C ASN A 824 7.40 14.40 3.04
N ILE A 825 7.14 14.52 1.73
CA ILE A 825 7.18 15.78 0.99
C ILE A 825 6.16 16.80 1.54
N MET A 826 5.06 16.33 2.13
CA MET A 826 4.09 17.18 2.80
C MET A 826 4.69 18.00 3.96
N THR A 827 5.89 17.63 4.44
CA THR A 827 6.64 18.41 5.43
C THR A 827 6.93 19.83 4.93
N LEU A 828 7.11 20.06 3.62
CA LEU A 828 7.47 21.37 3.08
C LEU A 828 6.44 22.45 3.42
N PRO A 829 5.16 22.37 3.00
CA PRO A 829 4.17 23.39 3.34
C PRO A 829 3.87 23.45 4.85
N LEU A 830 3.95 22.30 5.54
CA LEU A 830 3.63 22.21 6.96
C LEU A 830 4.68 22.90 7.85
N VAL A 831 5.96 22.68 7.62
CA VAL A 831 7.03 23.33 8.39
C VAL A 831 7.02 24.84 8.19
N ILE A 832 6.69 25.31 6.97
CA ILE A 832 6.52 26.73 6.68
C ILE A 832 5.37 27.30 7.53
N GLY A 833 4.21 26.64 7.54
CA GLY A 833 3.02 27.07 8.27
C GLY A 833 3.20 27.12 9.78
N ILE A 834 3.84 26.07 10.34
CA ILE A 834 4.03 25.93 11.79
C ILE A 834 5.21 26.77 12.27
N GLY A 835 6.32 26.76 11.54
CA GLY A 835 7.53 27.46 11.92
C GLY A 835 7.39 28.97 12.05
N VAL A 836 6.52 29.58 11.25
CA VAL A 836 6.28 31.03 11.28
C VAL A 836 5.56 31.48 12.56
N THR A 837 4.75 30.63 13.19
CA THR A 837 3.95 30.95 14.38
C THR A 837 4.85 31.42 15.53
N ASN A 838 5.98 30.71 15.75
CA ASN A 838 6.98 31.10 16.75
C ASN A 838 7.53 32.52 16.48
N GLY A 839 7.84 32.83 15.23
CA GLY A 839 8.28 34.17 14.82
C GLY A 839 7.25 35.25 15.09
N ILE A 840 5.97 34.98 14.81
CA ILE A 840 4.85 35.90 15.06
C ILE A 840 4.71 36.21 16.57
N HIS A 841 4.72 35.20 17.42
CA HIS A 841 4.62 35.37 18.87
C HIS A 841 5.80 36.17 19.45
N ILE A 842 7.02 35.92 18.99
CA ILE A 842 8.21 36.64 19.39
C ILE A 842 8.13 38.12 18.96
N LEU A 843 7.72 38.36 17.70
CA LEU A 843 7.61 39.73 17.18
C LEU A 843 6.45 40.51 17.84
N ASN A 844 5.34 39.87 18.15
CA ASN A 844 4.24 40.50 18.89
C ASN A 844 4.70 40.95 20.28
N ARG A 845 5.40 40.08 21.00
CA ARG A 845 5.95 40.42 22.33
C ARG A 845 7.00 41.53 22.27
N PHE A 846 7.90 41.48 21.27
CA PHE A 846 8.87 42.53 21.04
C PHE A 846 8.21 43.88 20.68
N ALA A 847 7.11 43.87 19.95
CA ALA A 847 6.34 45.07 19.62
C ALA A 847 5.62 45.64 20.86
N GLU A 848 5.19 44.79 21.81
CA GLU A 848 4.56 45.18 23.08
C GLU A 848 5.57 45.82 24.05
N GLU A 849 6.73 45.17 24.31
CA GLU A 849 7.65 45.57 25.36
C GLU A 849 8.93 46.24 24.88
N ARG A 850 9.24 46.19 23.64
CA ARG A 850 10.47 46.71 22.98
C ARG A 850 11.78 46.20 23.60
N THR A 851 11.76 45.07 24.26
CA THR A 851 12.92 44.40 24.84
C THR A 851 13.24 43.12 24.09
N PRO A 852 14.50 42.81 23.76
CA PRO A 852 14.89 41.61 23.01
C PRO A 852 14.87 40.30 23.83
N GLY A 853 14.87 40.38 25.18
CA GLY A 853 14.84 39.23 26.08
C GLY A 853 13.42 38.61 26.12
N ILE A 854 13.29 37.36 25.72
CA ILE A 854 11.99 36.68 25.51
C ILE A 854 11.85 35.42 26.34
N LEU A 855 12.95 34.64 26.53
CA LEU A 855 12.95 33.37 27.26
C LEU A 855 12.69 33.52 28.75
N SER A 856 13.13 34.64 29.33
CA SER A 856 12.86 35.01 30.72
C SER A 856 11.41 35.41 30.98
N ARG A 857 10.62 35.62 29.88
CA ARG A 857 9.23 36.04 29.91
C ARG A 857 8.26 34.88 29.71
N SER A 858 6.99 35.12 29.99
CA SER A 858 5.92 34.15 29.77
C SER A 858 5.86 33.65 28.29
N THR A 859 6.07 34.53 27.33
CA THR A 859 6.08 34.20 25.92
C THR A 859 7.17 33.21 25.52
N GLY A 860 8.41 33.32 26.09
CA GLY A 860 9.44 32.34 25.78
C GLY A 860 9.12 30.96 26.38
N LYS A 861 8.56 30.91 27.60
CA LYS A 861 8.04 29.67 28.18
C LYS A 861 6.95 29.07 27.31
N ALA A 862 6.01 29.88 26.82
CA ALA A 862 4.93 29.42 25.97
C ALA A 862 5.46 28.86 24.63
N VAL A 863 6.35 29.58 23.93
CA VAL A 863 6.96 29.15 22.66
C VAL A 863 7.77 27.84 22.85
N LEU A 864 8.51 27.70 23.96
CA LEU A 864 9.24 26.48 24.21
C LEU A 864 8.32 25.28 24.46
N VAL A 865 7.30 25.41 25.31
CA VAL A 865 6.33 24.34 25.61
C VAL A 865 5.52 23.99 24.37
N SER A 866 5.03 24.98 23.64
CA SER A 866 4.32 24.84 22.37
C SER A 866 5.15 24.10 21.31
N GLY A 867 6.40 24.53 21.11
CA GLY A 867 7.31 23.84 20.19
C GLY A 867 7.57 22.39 20.58
N LEU A 868 7.77 22.12 21.89
CA LEU A 868 7.96 20.74 22.39
C LEU A 868 6.69 19.88 22.23
N THR A 869 5.51 20.43 22.46
CA THR A 869 4.24 19.69 22.22
C THR A 869 4.01 19.42 20.74
N ALA A 870 4.34 20.37 19.86
CA ALA A 870 4.30 20.14 18.42
C ALA A 870 5.30 19.05 17.97
N ILE A 871 6.56 19.10 18.49
CA ILE A 871 7.56 18.06 18.24
C ILE A 871 7.06 16.69 18.76
N ALA A 872 6.44 16.62 19.92
CA ALA A 872 5.87 15.39 20.46
C ALA A 872 4.67 14.89 19.65
N GLY A 873 3.81 15.80 19.21
CA GLY A 873 2.67 15.51 18.34
C GLY A 873 3.10 14.80 17.05
N PHE A 874 3.95 15.45 16.27
CA PHE A 874 4.47 14.86 15.04
C PHE A 874 5.47 13.73 15.30
N GLY A 875 6.27 13.82 16.34
CA GLY A 875 7.23 12.79 16.75
C GLY A 875 6.58 11.47 17.14
N SER A 876 5.32 11.47 17.58
CA SER A 876 4.58 10.24 17.87
C SER A 876 4.39 9.36 16.62
N LEU A 877 4.40 9.95 15.42
CA LEU A 877 4.35 9.24 14.13
C LEU A 877 5.60 8.39 13.87
N ILE A 878 6.72 8.64 14.58
CA ILE A 878 7.94 7.82 14.50
C ILE A 878 7.69 6.38 15.01
N LEU A 879 6.63 6.17 15.77
CA LEU A 879 6.25 4.83 16.26
C LEU A 879 5.55 3.98 15.19
N ALA A 880 5.19 4.57 14.03
CA ALA A 880 4.51 3.88 12.96
C ALA A 880 5.42 2.83 12.32
N LYS A 881 4.85 1.68 11.99
CA LYS A 881 5.51 0.63 11.21
C LYS A 881 5.50 0.96 9.72
N HIS A 882 4.52 1.74 9.26
CA HIS A 882 4.47 2.27 7.91
C HIS A 882 5.59 3.28 7.71
N ARG A 883 6.56 2.96 6.83
CA ARG A 883 7.78 3.77 6.63
C ARG A 883 7.50 5.20 6.16
N GLY A 884 6.45 5.39 5.35
CA GLY A 884 6.01 6.71 4.93
C GLY A 884 5.60 7.59 6.12
N ILE A 885 4.77 7.08 7.02
CA ILE A 885 4.31 7.78 8.23
C ILE A 885 5.49 8.01 9.20
N TYR A 886 6.35 7.00 9.38
CA TYR A 886 7.57 7.12 10.16
C TYR A 886 8.46 8.28 9.66
N SER A 887 8.75 8.31 8.34
CA SER A 887 9.61 9.34 7.76
C SER A 887 9.01 10.74 7.86
N LEU A 888 7.68 10.86 7.70
CA LEU A 888 6.94 12.10 7.94
C LEU A 888 7.13 12.58 9.38
N GLY A 889 6.94 11.69 10.36
CA GLY A 889 7.14 12.01 11.78
C GLY A 889 8.54 12.51 12.09
N CYS A 890 9.57 11.83 11.55
CA CYS A 890 10.97 12.23 11.71
C CYS A 890 11.25 13.61 11.14
N LEU A 891 10.83 13.87 9.90
CA LEU A 891 11.12 15.15 9.23
C LEU A 891 10.33 16.31 9.85
N MET A 892 9.05 16.07 10.19
CA MET A 892 8.24 17.11 10.86
C MET A 892 8.78 17.47 12.22
N ALA A 893 9.08 16.49 13.09
CA ALA A 893 9.64 16.75 14.41
C ALA A 893 10.99 17.48 14.32
N THR A 894 11.86 17.06 13.40
CA THR A 894 13.17 17.71 13.17
C THR A 894 13.00 19.11 12.59
N GLY A 895 12.10 19.31 11.61
CA GLY A 895 11.84 20.61 10.99
C GLY A 895 11.26 21.62 11.98
N ILE A 896 10.32 21.22 12.84
CA ILE A 896 9.78 22.09 13.89
C ILE A 896 10.87 22.42 14.91
N ALA A 897 11.70 21.45 15.31
CA ALA A 897 12.81 21.65 16.24
C ALA A 897 13.83 22.65 15.68
N THR A 898 14.25 22.53 14.44
CA THR A 898 15.20 23.46 13.79
C THR A 898 14.63 24.87 13.65
N CYS A 899 13.35 25.00 13.27
CA CYS A 899 12.67 26.30 13.20
C CYS A 899 12.51 26.93 14.59
N MET A 900 12.18 26.14 15.62
CA MET A 900 12.08 26.60 17.02
C MET A 900 13.43 27.09 17.53
N ILE A 901 14.51 26.34 17.32
CA ILE A 901 15.87 26.74 17.72
C ILE A 901 16.27 28.04 17.01
N ALA A 902 16.05 28.15 15.70
CA ALA A 902 16.33 29.37 14.95
C ALA A 902 15.49 30.55 15.47
N GLY A 903 14.20 30.33 15.78
CA GLY A 903 13.30 31.34 16.36
C GLY A 903 13.74 31.83 17.73
N LEU A 904 14.14 30.94 18.63
CA LEU A 904 14.51 31.27 19.99
C LEU A 904 15.93 31.83 20.17
N THR A 905 16.86 31.54 19.24
CA THR A 905 18.25 31.95 19.33
C THR A 905 18.60 33.09 18.38
N PHE A 906 18.37 32.85 17.07
CA PHE A 906 18.75 33.78 16.01
C PHE A 906 17.89 35.04 15.99
N LEU A 907 16.55 34.90 16.07
CA LEU A 907 15.65 36.05 15.95
C LEU A 907 15.82 37.08 17.07
N PRO A 908 15.91 36.70 18.37
CA PRO A 908 16.21 37.66 19.44
C PRO A 908 17.59 38.33 19.32
N ALA A 909 18.61 37.56 18.89
CA ALA A 909 19.94 38.10 18.65
C ALA A 909 19.94 39.14 17.53
N LEU A 910 19.21 38.87 16.44
CA LEU A 910 19.03 39.82 15.33
C LEU A 910 18.26 41.07 15.74
N LEU A 911 17.17 40.90 16.54
CA LEU A 911 16.39 42.04 17.05
C LEU A 911 17.25 42.94 17.98
N ASN A 912 18.13 42.34 18.79
CA ASN A 912 19.05 43.06 19.63
C ASN A 912 20.08 43.86 18.81
N LEU A 913 20.61 43.24 17.74
CA LEU A 913 21.55 43.93 16.84
C LEU A 913 20.88 45.09 16.11
N LEU A 914 19.69 44.90 15.56
CA LEU A 914 18.91 45.94 14.88
C LEU A 914 18.54 47.11 15.84
N GLY A 915 18.26 46.80 17.13
CA GLY A 915 18.00 47.81 18.16
C GLY A 915 19.22 48.67 18.48
N ARG A 916 20.42 48.08 18.41
CA ARG A 916 21.69 48.81 18.61
C ARG A 916 22.06 49.74 17.46
N TRP A 917 21.69 49.38 16.23
CA TRP A 917 22.03 50.13 14.99
C TRP A 917 21.03 51.23 14.66
N ARG A 918 19.76 51.16 15.12
CA ARG A 918 18.79 52.21 15.08
C ARG A 918 18.41 52.55 16.52
N PRO A 919 18.93 53.64 17.15
CA PRO A 919 18.41 54.09 18.42
C PRO A 919 16.94 54.42 18.19
N LEU A 920 16.05 53.51 18.62
CA LEU A 920 14.61 53.59 18.46
C LEU A 920 14.11 54.84 19.17
N ILE A 921 13.87 55.87 18.35
CA ILE A 921 12.95 57.01 18.60
C ILE A 921 12.84 57.43 20.08
N LYS A 922 13.30 58.69 20.32
CA LYS A 922 13.18 59.46 21.55
C LYS A 922 12.13 58.91 22.52
N GLN A 923 12.56 58.51 23.70
CA GLN A 923 11.70 58.48 24.88
C GLN A 923 10.95 59.78 24.97
N PRO A 924 9.62 59.80 25.15
CA PRO A 924 8.98 60.99 25.66
C PRO A 924 9.58 61.26 27.01
N SER A 925 10.17 62.44 27.17
CA SER A 925 10.65 62.95 28.44
C SER A 925 9.57 62.75 29.53
N ALA A 926 9.95 62.02 30.55
CA ALA A 926 9.18 61.98 31.81
C ALA A 926 9.33 63.36 32.49
N ASP A 927 8.61 64.30 31.99
CA ASP A 927 8.37 65.59 32.68
C ASP A 927 6.98 66.03 32.28
N ASN A 928 6.05 65.64 33.10
CA ASN A 928 4.80 66.37 33.47
C ASN A 928 3.99 65.45 34.40
N SER A 929 4.38 65.54 35.68
CA SER A 929 3.47 65.22 36.80
C SER A 929 2.42 66.35 36.86
N PRO A 930 1.15 66.06 36.74
CA PRO A 930 0.18 66.92 37.37
C PRO A 930 0.01 66.44 38.80
N SER A 931 0.38 67.37 39.70
CA SER A 931 0.02 67.43 41.08
C SER A 931 -1.46 67.25 41.34
N THR A 932 -1.76 66.49 42.39
CA THR A 932 -2.92 66.60 43.31
C THR A 932 -4.30 67.00 42.73
N LEU A 933 -5.22 66.06 42.74
CA LEU A 933 -6.63 66.40 43.07
C LEU A 933 -7.32 65.17 43.72
N GLY A 934 -7.69 65.39 44.99
CA GLY A 934 -8.97 65.01 45.59
C GLY A 934 -9.23 63.54 45.93
N GLN A 935 -8.97 63.15 47.15
CA GLN A 935 -9.75 62.09 47.83
C GLN A 935 -11.20 62.54 47.88
N GLU A 936 -12.07 61.78 47.25
CA GLU A 936 -13.50 61.68 47.65
C GLU A 936 -13.89 60.21 47.62
N GLU A 937 -14.14 59.66 48.83
CA GLU A 937 -14.90 58.46 49.07
C GLU A 937 -16.36 58.68 48.69
N PRO A 938 -17.07 57.73 48.14
CA PRO A 938 -18.50 57.62 48.29
C PRO A 938 -18.90 56.32 49.05
N ARG A 939 -19.81 56.53 49.95
CA ARG A 939 -20.63 55.57 50.70
C ARG A 939 -21.25 54.45 49.88
#